data_c856821cca0c300cf308b610d9a4084e
#
_entry.id   c856821cca0c300cf308b610d9a4084e
#
_cell.length_a   1.000
_cell.length_b   1.000
_cell.length_c   1.000
_cell.angle_alpha   90.00
_cell.angle_beta   90.00
_cell.angle_gamma   90.00
#
_symmetry.space_group_name_H-M   'P 1'
#
loop_
_entity.id
_entity.type
_entity.pdbx_description
1 polymer ?
#
loop_
_entity_poly.entity_id
_entity_poly.type
_entity_poly.pdbx_seq_one_letter_code
_entity_poly.pdbx_strand_id
1 'polypeptide(L)'
;MSSMNTNERIVPLLPLRGVLVYPTMVLHLDVGRDKSIQALEQAAMDENIIFLAMQKEMNIDDPKEDDIYSVGTVAKVKQMLKLPNGTLRVLVEGLHRAEVIEFIEEENVVQVSIKTVIEEVEDDLEEKALMRTLLEHFEQYIKVSKKVSNETFATVADVEEPGRLADLIASHLPIKTKQKQEILEIVSVKERLQTLISIIQDEQELLSLEKKIGQKVKRSMERTQKEYFLREQMKAIQTELGDKEGKGGEVEELREKIEQSGMPEETMKAALKELDRYEKLPASSAESGVIRNYIDWLLALPWTEATEDIIDLAHSEEILNNDHYGLEKVKERVLEYLAVQKLTNSLKGPILCLVGPPGVGKTSLARSIATSLNRNFVRVSLGGVRDESEIRGHRRTYVGAMPGRIIQGMKKAKTVNPVFLLDEIDKMSNDFRGDPSAALLEVLDPEQNHNFSDHYIEEPYDLSKVMFVATANTLSSIPGPLLDRMEIISIAGYTELEKVHIAREHLLPKQLKEHGLRKGNLQVRDEALLEIIRYYTREAGVRTLERQIAKVCRKVAKIIVTAERKRIVVTEKKIVDLLGKHIFRYGQAEKTDQVGMATGLAYTAAGGDTLAIEVSVAPGKGKLILTGKLGDVMKESAQAAFSYIRSRAEELQIDPNFHEKNDIHIHVPEGAVPKDGPSAGITMATALISALTGIPVSKEVGMTGEITLRGRVLPIGGLKEKTLSAHRAGLTKIILPAENEKDLDDIPESVKENLTFVLASHLDEVLEHALVGVKQ
;
A
#
# COMPACT_ATOMS: atom_id res chain seq x y z
N MET A 1 56.80 6.17 26.46
CA MET A 1 56.80 4.73 26.15
C MET A 1 55.49 4.18 26.70
N SER A 2 54.49 4.14 25.82
CA SER A 2 53.17 3.62 26.16
C SER A 2 53.21 2.11 26.02
N SER A 3 52.79 1.38 27.03
CA SER A 3 52.65 -0.07 27.03
C SER A 3 51.67 -0.47 25.92
N MET A 4 52.14 -1.00 24.81
CA MET A 4 51.29 -1.69 23.81
C MET A 4 50.62 -2.88 24.53
N ASN A 5 49.31 -2.88 24.53
CA ASN A 5 48.49 -4.01 24.94
C ASN A 5 48.83 -5.19 23.99
N THR A 6 49.28 -6.29 24.53
CA THR A 6 49.81 -7.48 23.82
C THR A 6 48.75 -8.28 23.04
N ASN A 7 47.53 -7.77 22.89
CA ASN A 7 46.41 -8.47 22.27
C ASN A 7 45.86 -7.79 20.99
N GLU A 8 46.44 -6.69 20.55
CA GLU A 8 45.98 -6.00 19.33
C GLU A 8 46.98 -6.21 18.20
N ARG A 9 46.49 -6.57 17.02
CA ARG A 9 47.31 -6.78 15.82
C ARG A 9 46.60 -6.23 14.59
N ILE A 10 47.35 -5.57 13.69
CA ILE A 10 46.85 -5.13 12.39
C ILE A 10 47.14 -6.26 11.37
N VAL A 11 46.09 -6.68 10.67
CA VAL A 11 46.16 -7.75 9.66
C VAL A 11 45.29 -7.41 8.44
N PRO A 12 45.67 -7.90 7.24
CA PRO A 12 44.85 -7.75 6.05
C PRO A 12 43.50 -8.48 6.21
N LEU A 13 42.42 -7.86 5.71
CA LEU A 13 41.06 -8.40 5.76
C LEU A 13 40.70 -9.08 4.43
N LEU A 14 40.15 -10.27 4.51
CA LEU A 14 39.52 -10.98 3.39
C LEU A 14 38.02 -11.17 3.64
N PRO A 15 37.14 -10.38 3.02
CA PRO A 15 35.70 -10.56 3.13
C PRO A 15 35.22 -11.81 2.38
N LEU A 16 34.52 -12.70 3.10
CA LEU A 16 34.01 -13.96 2.58
C LEU A 16 32.53 -13.86 2.19
N ARG A 17 32.14 -14.45 1.05
CA ARG A 17 30.76 -14.50 0.56
C ARG A 17 30.13 -15.86 0.85
N GLY A 18 29.23 -15.90 1.82
CA GLY A 18 28.45 -17.12 2.12
C GLY A 18 29.25 -18.30 2.61
N VAL A 19 30.52 -18.10 2.92
CA VAL A 19 31.43 -19.10 3.49
C VAL A 19 31.96 -18.55 4.81
N LEU A 20 32.05 -19.41 5.80
CA LEU A 20 32.60 -19.10 7.10
C LEU A 20 33.73 -20.08 7.41
N VAL A 21 34.79 -19.61 8.03
CA VAL A 21 35.92 -20.42 8.46
C VAL A 21 36.00 -20.38 9.97
N TYR A 22 35.93 -21.56 10.59
CA TYR A 22 36.12 -21.70 12.04
C TYR A 22 37.60 -21.92 12.40
N PRO A 23 38.01 -21.68 13.62
CA PRO A 23 39.33 -22.12 14.11
C PRO A 23 39.58 -23.60 13.79
N THR A 24 40.81 -23.94 13.49
CA THR A 24 41.31 -25.28 13.09
C THR A 24 40.76 -25.82 11.77
N MET A 25 39.84 -25.11 11.10
CA MET A 25 39.28 -25.51 9.81
C MET A 25 40.29 -25.23 8.68
N VAL A 26 40.43 -26.19 7.78
CA VAL A 26 41.26 -26.03 6.58
C VAL A 26 40.37 -26.02 5.36
N LEU A 27 40.40 -24.93 4.56
CA LEU A 27 39.49 -24.73 3.45
C LEU A 27 40.22 -24.10 2.23
N HIS A 28 39.79 -24.49 1.05
CA HIS A 28 40.17 -23.82 -0.18
C HIS A 28 39.20 -22.67 -0.48
N LEU A 29 39.74 -21.49 -0.74
CA LEU A 29 38.99 -20.31 -1.15
C LEU A 29 39.42 -19.87 -2.56
N ASP A 30 38.46 -19.58 -3.40
CA ASP A 30 38.72 -18.98 -4.72
C ASP A 30 38.46 -17.47 -4.62
N VAL A 31 39.52 -16.67 -4.78
CA VAL A 31 39.52 -15.21 -4.58
C VAL A 31 39.74 -14.50 -5.90
N GLY A 32 38.77 -13.67 -6.32
CA GLY A 32 38.78 -13.01 -7.61
C GLY A 32 38.69 -11.49 -7.58
N ARG A 33 38.45 -10.89 -6.40
CA ARG A 33 38.37 -9.43 -6.27
C ARG A 33 39.76 -8.82 -6.11
N ASP A 34 40.02 -7.71 -6.80
CA ASP A 34 41.35 -7.06 -6.80
C ASP A 34 41.81 -6.69 -5.37
N LYS A 35 40.95 -6.06 -4.54
CA LYS A 35 41.28 -5.71 -3.15
C LYS A 35 41.60 -6.97 -2.31
N SER A 36 40.86 -8.06 -2.54
CA SER A 36 41.05 -9.32 -1.83
C SER A 36 42.31 -10.06 -2.26
N ILE A 37 42.69 -9.95 -3.54
CA ILE A 37 43.94 -10.46 -4.06
C ILE A 37 45.12 -9.72 -3.45
N GLN A 38 45.06 -8.40 -3.38
CA GLN A 38 46.09 -7.56 -2.77
C GLN A 38 46.21 -7.82 -1.26
N ALA A 39 45.12 -8.04 -0.55
CA ALA A 39 45.14 -8.43 0.86
C ALA A 39 45.90 -9.76 1.08
N LEU A 40 45.69 -10.74 0.21
CA LEU A 40 46.41 -12.01 0.22
C LEU A 40 47.87 -11.88 -0.11
N GLU A 41 48.23 -11.04 -1.09
CA GLU A 41 49.62 -10.76 -1.46
C GLU A 41 50.35 -10.05 -0.32
N GLN A 42 49.71 -9.13 0.36
CA GLN A 42 50.24 -8.46 1.55
C GLN A 42 50.40 -9.46 2.71
N ALA A 43 49.41 -10.29 2.98
CA ALA A 43 49.53 -11.36 3.99
C ALA A 43 50.68 -12.29 3.72
N ALA A 44 51.00 -12.59 2.45
CA ALA A 44 52.15 -13.42 2.05
C ALA A 44 53.52 -12.75 2.35
N MET A 45 53.54 -11.42 2.48
CA MET A 45 54.77 -10.68 2.84
C MET A 45 54.94 -10.59 4.37
N ASP A 46 53.86 -10.79 5.15
CA ASP A 46 53.85 -10.68 6.61
C ASP A 46 53.28 -11.96 7.26
N GLU A 47 54.14 -12.87 7.67
CA GLU A 47 53.83 -14.11 8.42
C GLU A 47 52.74 -15.03 7.83
N ASN A 48 52.19 -14.73 6.66
CA ASN A 48 51.04 -15.41 6.01
C ASN A 48 49.77 -15.41 6.86
N ILE A 49 49.55 -14.35 7.65
CA ILE A 49 48.35 -14.20 8.50
C ILE A 49 47.34 -13.27 7.82
N ILE A 50 46.09 -13.65 7.85
CA ILE A 50 44.97 -12.89 7.27
C ILE A 50 43.75 -13.02 8.18
N PHE A 51 42.93 -11.98 8.26
CA PHE A 51 41.67 -12.02 8.98
C PHE A 51 40.53 -12.31 8.00
N LEU A 52 39.75 -13.36 8.29
CA LEU A 52 38.62 -13.80 7.49
C LEU A 52 37.33 -13.41 8.18
N ALA A 53 36.53 -12.54 7.56
CA ALA A 53 35.23 -12.14 8.08
C ALA A 53 34.15 -12.31 7.01
N MET A 54 32.96 -12.73 7.43
CA MET A 54 31.84 -12.94 6.53
C MET A 54 31.13 -11.64 6.20
N GLN A 55 30.66 -11.49 4.96
CA GLN A 55 29.77 -10.40 4.55
C GLN A 55 28.33 -10.68 5.04
N LYS A 56 27.64 -9.64 5.50
CA LYS A 56 26.23 -9.71 5.91
C LYS A 56 25.31 -9.99 4.71
N GLU A 57 25.60 -9.38 3.56
CA GLU A 57 24.86 -9.61 2.31
C GLU A 57 25.80 -10.09 1.19
N MET A 58 25.41 -11.15 0.46
CA MET A 58 26.22 -11.77 -0.58
C MET A 58 26.33 -10.95 -1.87
N ASN A 59 25.40 -10.01 -2.09
CA ASN A 59 25.26 -9.28 -3.36
C ASN A 59 26.16 -8.04 -3.45
N ILE A 60 26.83 -7.64 -2.37
CA ILE A 60 27.67 -6.45 -2.33
C ILE A 60 29.05 -6.77 -2.89
N ASP A 61 29.43 -6.10 -3.97
CA ASP A 61 30.74 -6.34 -4.62
C ASP A 61 31.92 -5.67 -3.91
N ASP A 62 31.71 -4.48 -3.34
CA ASP A 62 32.72 -3.74 -2.55
C ASP A 62 32.16 -3.47 -1.14
N PRO A 63 32.28 -4.46 -0.21
CA PRO A 63 31.71 -4.33 1.13
C PRO A 63 32.47 -3.31 1.96
N LYS A 64 31.71 -2.46 2.66
CA LYS A 64 32.22 -1.51 3.64
C LYS A 64 32.17 -2.11 5.05
N GLU A 65 32.64 -1.37 6.03
CA GLU A 65 32.62 -1.75 7.43
C GLU A 65 31.26 -2.28 7.92
N ASP A 66 30.17 -1.58 7.61
CA ASP A 66 28.80 -1.97 8.00
C ASP A 66 28.32 -3.25 7.34
N ASP A 67 28.92 -3.66 6.23
CA ASP A 67 28.54 -4.84 5.45
C ASP A 67 29.23 -6.12 5.90
N ILE A 68 30.15 -6.05 6.85
CA ILE A 68 30.99 -7.15 7.33
C ILE A 68 30.68 -7.42 8.80
N TYR A 69 30.75 -8.68 9.21
CA TYR A 69 30.62 -9.03 10.63
C TYR A 69 31.91 -8.66 11.39
N SER A 70 31.77 -8.15 12.60
CA SER A 70 32.89 -7.72 13.45
C SER A 70 33.72 -8.90 13.98
N VAL A 71 33.07 -10.05 14.18
CA VAL A 71 33.76 -11.26 14.65
C VAL A 71 34.07 -12.17 13.46
N GLY A 72 35.33 -12.56 13.36
CA GLY A 72 35.84 -13.44 12.33
C GLY A 72 36.94 -14.37 12.83
N THR A 73 37.65 -14.98 11.91
CA THR A 73 38.72 -15.93 12.22
C THR A 73 40.04 -15.43 11.66
N VAL A 74 41.06 -15.35 12.48
CA VAL A 74 42.44 -15.18 12.04
C VAL A 74 42.89 -16.50 11.42
N ALA A 75 43.40 -16.44 10.21
CA ALA A 75 43.78 -17.63 9.47
C ALA A 75 45.23 -17.50 8.92
N LYS A 76 45.87 -18.65 8.74
CA LYS A 76 47.16 -18.76 8.11
C LYS A 76 46.98 -19.23 6.68
N VAL A 77 47.56 -18.52 5.73
CA VAL A 77 47.66 -18.93 4.33
C VAL A 77 48.73 -20.00 4.17
N LYS A 78 48.31 -21.23 3.88
CA LYS A 78 49.26 -22.38 3.72
C LYS A 78 49.78 -22.52 2.28
N GLN A 79 48.92 -22.25 1.31
CA GLN A 79 49.27 -22.39 -0.09
C GLN A 79 48.46 -21.37 -0.92
N MET A 80 49.11 -20.82 -1.94
CA MET A 80 48.49 -19.89 -2.89
C MET A 80 48.80 -20.35 -4.30
N LEU A 81 47.79 -20.47 -5.17
CA LEU A 81 47.91 -20.89 -6.54
C LEU A 81 47.18 -19.90 -7.45
N LYS A 82 47.87 -19.31 -8.40
CA LYS A 82 47.28 -18.41 -9.38
C LYS A 82 46.68 -19.23 -10.54
N LEU A 83 45.36 -19.05 -10.76
CA LEU A 83 44.65 -19.75 -11.83
C LEU A 83 44.72 -18.96 -13.16
N PRO A 84 44.57 -19.63 -14.34
CA PRO A 84 44.65 -18.97 -15.65
C PRO A 84 43.66 -17.87 -15.90
N ASN A 85 42.54 -17.86 -15.16
CA ASN A 85 41.47 -16.84 -15.23
C ASN A 85 41.76 -15.59 -14.37
N GLY A 86 42.93 -15.51 -13.72
CA GLY A 86 43.29 -14.39 -12.85
C GLY A 86 42.87 -14.51 -11.41
N THR A 87 42.06 -15.51 -11.03
CA THR A 87 41.67 -15.76 -9.62
C THR A 87 42.80 -16.46 -8.87
N LEU A 88 42.86 -16.20 -7.53
CA LEU A 88 43.78 -16.92 -6.63
C LEU A 88 43.00 -18.01 -5.89
N ARG A 89 43.50 -19.25 -5.99
CA ARG A 89 43.05 -20.34 -5.13
C ARG A 89 43.98 -20.44 -3.95
N VAL A 90 43.44 -20.24 -2.75
CA VAL A 90 44.23 -20.25 -1.52
C VAL A 90 43.74 -21.32 -0.55
N LEU A 91 44.69 -22.00 0.09
CA LEU A 91 44.42 -22.90 1.18
C LEU A 91 44.65 -22.13 2.48
N VAL A 92 43.61 -21.96 3.27
CA VAL A 92 43.67 -21.27 4.55
C VAL A 92 43.39 -22.23 5.70
N GLU A 93 44.07 -22.01 6.82
CA GLU A 93 43.83 -22.70 8.07
C GLU A 93 43.42 -21.67 9.14
N GLY A 94 42.23 -21.79 9.70
CA GLY A 94 41.77 -20.97 10.82
C GLY A 94 42.62 -21.20 12.05
N LEU A 95 43.05 -20.13 12.71
CA LEU A 95 43.88 -20.22 13.94
C LEU A 95 43.03 -19.99 15.19
N HIS A 96 42.47 -18.80 15.33
CA HIS A 96 41.67 -18.37 16.48
C HIS A 96 40.67 -17.29 16.07
N ARG A 97 39.68 -17.07 16.92
CA ARG A 97 38.68 -16.00 16.78
C ARG A 97 39.31 -14.64 17.07
N ALA A 98 38.86 -13.62 16.37
CA ALA A 98 39.19 -12.24 16.70
C ALA A 98 38.01 -11.32 16.37
N GLU A 99 37.98 -10.19 17.05
CA GLU A 99 37.02 -9.14 16.85
C GLU A 99 37.72 -7.90 16.29
N VAL A 100 37.10 -7.28 15.29
CA VAL A 100 37.58 -6.03 14.68
C VAL A 100 37.35 -4.86 15.62
N ILE A 101 38.42 -4.10 15.91
CA ILE A 101 38.37 -2.87 16.69
C ILE A 101 38.23 -1.67 15.74
N GLU A 102 39.00 -1.64 14.66
CA GLU A 102 39.07 -0.51 13.74
C GLU A 102 39.39 -0.99 12.33
N PHE A 103 38.72 -0.40 11.34
CA PHE A 103 39.02 -0.60 9.92
C PHE A 103 40.03 0.44 9.46
N ILE A 104 41.09 0.01 8.82
CA ILE A 104 42.18 0.85 8.32
C ILE A 104 42.19 0.71 6.79
N GLU A 105 41.76 1.75 6.09
CA GLU A 105 41.74 1.77 4.63
C GLU A 105 43.02 2.44 4.11
N GLU A 106 43.96 1.67 3.56
CA GLU A 106 45.11 2.16 2.84
C GLU A 106 44.90 1.95 1.33
N GLU A 107 45.29 2.92 0.51
CA GLU A 107 45.00 3.18 -0.91
C GLU A 107 44.47 2.03 -1.79
N ASN A 108 44.68 0.74 -1.46
CA ASN A 108 44.17 -0.41 -2.21
C ASN A 108 43.94 -1.69 -1.39
N VAL A 109 44.22 -1.70 -0.09
CA VAL A 109 44.04 -2.87 0.80
C VAL A 109 43.31 -2.48 2.03
N VAL A 110 42.29 -3.24 2.40
CA VAL A 110 41.58 -3.08 3.67
C VAL A 110 42.33 -3.90 4.71
N GLN A 111 42.86 -3.20 5.73
CA GLN A 111 43.42 -3.81 6.92
C GLN A 111 42.49 -3.60 8.11
N VAL A 112 42.58 -4.45 9.10
CA VAL A 112 41.80 -4.32 10.32
C VAL A 112 42.71 -4.47 11.53
N SER A 113 42.51 -3.57 12.51
CA SER A 113 43.02 -3.79 13.86
C SER A 113 42.09 -4.77 14.56
N ILE A 114 42.65 -5.90 14.98
CA ILE A 114 41.87 -6.97 15.61
C ILE A 114 42.35 -7.23 17.03
N LYS A 115 41.39 -7.64 17.87
CA LYS A 115 41.63 -8.15 19.22
C LYS A 115 41.33 -9.63 19.25
N THR A 116 42.28 -10.43 19.69
CA THR A 116 42.05 -11.88 19.86
C THR A 116 40.97 -12.12 20.90
N VAL A 117 39.95 -12.90 20.54
CA VAL A 117 38.89 -13.34 21.44
C VAL A 117 39.39 -14.59 22.17
N ILE A 118 39.55 -14.47 23.48
CA ILE A 118 39.94 -15.59 24.36
C ILE A 118 38.68 -16.36 24.69
N GLU A 119 38.67 -17.65 24.38
CA GLU A 119 37.52 -18.50 24.68
C GLU A 119 37.42 -18.72 26.20
N GLU A 120 36.18 -18.60 26.70
CA GLU A 120 35.85 -18.91 28.10
C GLU A 120 35.61 -20.40 28.21
N VAL A 121 36.60 -21.10 28.77
CA VAL A 121 36.57 -22.55 29.04
C VAL A 121 36.51 -22.76 30.55
N GLU A 122 35.47 -23.42 31.03
CA GLU A 122 35.27 -23.64 32.47
C GLU A 122 35.93 -24.97 32.94
N ASP A 123 36.31 -25.87 32.01
CA ASP A 123 36.87 -27.22 32.24
C ASP A 123 36.19 -27.99 33.39
N ASP A 124 34.88 -27.90 33.45
CA ASP A 124 34.06 -28.54 34.47
C ASP A 124 33.40 -29.84 33.95
N LEU A 125 32.75 -30.56 34.88
CA LEU A 125 32.01 -31.77 34.56
C LEU A 125 30.82 -31.51 33.64
N GLU A 126 30.31 -30.29 33.63
CA GLU A 126 29.16 -29.88 32.83
C GLU A 126 29.53 -29.71 31.34
N GLU A 127 30.67 -29.08 31.02
CA GLU A 127 31.18 -29.03 29.65
C GLU A 127 31.44 -30.42 29.07
N LYS A 128 32.03 -31.32 29.84
CA LYS A 128 32.26 -32.73 29.44
C LYS A 128 30.95 -33.49 29.22
N ALA A 129 29.92 -33.20 30.00
CA ALA A 129 28.60 -33.78 29.81
C ALA A 129 27.92 -33.23 28.53
N LEU A 130 28.00 -31.92 28.32
CA LEU A 130 27.47 -31.30 27.11
C LEU A 130 28.18 -31.79 25.83
N MET A 131 29.49 -31.98 25.89
CA MET A 131 30.27 -32.55 24.79
C MET A 131 29.77 -33.96 24.41
N ARG A 132 29.53 -34.83 25.40
CA ARG A 132 28.97 -36.18 25.16
C ARG A 132 27.56 -36.09 24.56
N THR A 133 26.71 -35.24 25.13
CA THR A 133 25.35 -35.04 24.66
C THR A 133 25.34 -34.53 23.22
N LEU A 134 26.23 -33.58 22.88
CA LEU A 134 26.37 -33.07 21.53
C LEU A 134 26.79 -34.16 20.54
N LEU A 135 27.76 -35.01 20.92
CA LEU A 135 28.19 -36.13 20.09
C LEU A 135 27.06 -37.15 19.84
N GLU A 136 26.27 -37.50 20.89
CA GLU A 136 25.12 -38.37 20.75
C GLU A 136 24.05 -37.81 19.81
N HIS A 137 23.70 -36.53 19.94
CA HIS A 137 22.77 -35.86 19.04
C HIS A 137 23.30 -35.79 17.61
N PHE A 138 24.58 -35.49 17.44
CA PHE A 138 25.21 -35.43 16.11
C PHE A 138 25.25 -36.82 15.45
N GLU A 139 25.54 -37.90 16.18
CA GLU A 139 25.46 -39.28 15.69
C GLU A 139 24.04 -39.65 15.22
N GLN A 140 23.03 -39.28 16.02
CA GLN A 140 21.63 -39.50 15.66
C GLN A 140 21.23 -38.70 14.42
N TYR A 141 21.69 -37.44 14.32
CA TYR A 141 21.47 -36.60 13.17
C TYR A 141 22.05 -37.20 11.89
N ILE A 142 23.28 -37.67 11.92
CA ILE A 142 23.93 -38.33 10.77
C ILE A 142 23.17 -39.58 10.32
N LYS A 143 22.66 -40.41 11.26
CA LYS A 143 21.86 -41.61 10.94
C LYS A 143 20.54 -41.28 10.21
N VAL A 144 19.98 -40.07 10.43
CA VAL A 144 18.72 -39.64 9.83
C VAL A 144 18.97 -38.78 8.60
N SER A 145 20.00 -37.95 8.63
CA SER A 145 20.38 -37.00 7.55
C SER A 145 21.30 -37.68 6.53
N LYS A 146 20.89 -37.73 5.27
CA LYS A 146 21.76 -38.22 4.18
C LYS A 146 22.78 -37.16 3.70
N LYS A 147 22.84 -36.00 4.34
CA LYS A 147 23.66 -34.86 3.92
C LYS A 147 25.08 -34.85 4.50
N VAL A 148 25.32 -35.58 5.56
CA VAL A 148 26.61 -35.68 6.26
C VAL A 148 27.08 -37.11 6.21
N SER A 149 28.36 -37.38 5.92
CA SER A 149 28.91 -38.72 5.78
C SER A 149 29.22 -39.34 7.15
N ASN A 150 29.19 -40.66 7.23
CA ASN A 150 29.59 -41.39 8.46
C ASN A 150 31.10 -41.25 8.79
N GLU A 151 31.94 -40.93 7.78
CA GLU A 151 33.37 -40.65 7.97
C GLU A 151 33.59 -39.35 8.77
N THR A 152 32.68 -38.38 8.61
CA THR A 152 32.72 -37.14 9.38
C THR A 152 32.55 -37.38 10.86
N PHE A 153 31.73 -38.37 11.26
CA PHE A 153 31.56 -38.71 12.68
C PHE A 153 32.83 -39.24 13.31
N ALA A 154 33.59 -40.09 12.61
CA ALA A 154 34.86 -40.63 13.12
C ALA A 154 35.87 -39.52 13.40
N THR A 155 35.95 -38.52 12.49
CA THR A 155 36.84 -37.37 12.67
C THR A 155 36.44 -36.45 13.82
N VAL A 156 35.14 -36.34 14.08
CA VAL A 156 34.58 -35.51 15.18
C VAL A 156 34.71 -36.18 16.51
N ALA A 157 34.54 -37.52 16.56
CA ALA A 157 34.57 -38.32 17.79
C ALA A 157 35.95 -38.37 18.49
N ASP A 158 37.02 -38.16 17.73
CA ASP A 158 38.39 -38.15 18.24
C ASP A 158 38.86 -36.83 18.85
N VAL A 159 37.97 -35.81 18.86
CA VAL A 159 38.30 -34.46 19.36
C VAL A 159 38.04 -34.39 20.88
N GLU A 160 39.07 -34.13 21.66
CA GLU A 160 38.98 -34.03 23.11
C GLU A 160 38.68 -32.63 23.66
N GLU A 161 38.98 -31.57 22.86
CA GLU A 161 38.74 -30.19 23.26
C GLU A 161 37.30 -29.74 22.96
N PRO A 162 36.52 -29.27 23.95
CA PRO A 162 35.11 -28.93 23.77
C PRO A 162 34.87 -27.81 22.72
N GLY A 163 35.67 -26.74 22.74
CA GLY A 163 35.58 -25.66 21.78
C GLY A 163 35.86 -26.06 20.35
N ARG A 164 36.90 -26.89 20.15
CA ARG A 164 37.25 -27.46 18.85
C ARG A 164 36.20 -28.42 18.32
N LEU A 165 35.62 -29.24 19.21
CA LEU A 165 34.50 -30.12 18.88
C LEU A 165 33.31 -29.33 18.35
N ALA A 166 32.92 -28.29 19.08
CA ALA A 166 31.82 -27.43 18.69
C ALA A 166 32.02 -26.79 17.31
N ASP A 167 33.21 -26.26 17.04
CA ASP A 167 33.55 -25.64 15.77
C ASP A 167 33.54 -26.64 14.61
N LEU A 168 34.07 -27.83 14.84
CA LEU A 168 34.12 -28.89 13.82
C LEU A 168 32.70 -29.34 13.47
N ILE A 169 31.83 -29.59 14.48
CA ILE A 169 30.43 -29.93 14.23
C ILE A 169 29.70 -28.80 13.48
N ALA A 170 29.83 -27.54 13.92
CA ALA A 170 29.22 -26.39 13.27
C ALA A 170 29.64 -26.26 11.79
N SER A 171 30.89 -26.59 11.47
CA SER A 171 31.38 -26.55 10.09
C SER A 171 30.66 -27.53 9.18
N HIS A 172 30.36 -28.72 9.66
CA HIS A 172 29.75 -29.81 8.91
C HIS A 172 28.22 -29.78 8.89
N LEU A 173 27.56 -29.00 9.77
CA LEU A 173 26.12 -28.89 9.78
C LEU A 173 25.63 -28.08 8.55
N PRO A 174 24.60 -28.56 7.81
CA PRO A 174 24.03 -27.89 6.68
C PRO A 174 22.99 -26.82 7.08
N ILE A 175 23.34 -25.99 8.06
CA ILE A 175 22.54 -24.86 8.57
C ILE A 175 22.85 -23.57 7.81
N LYS A 176 21.98 -22.56 7.98
CA LYS A 176 22.13 -21.25 7.32
C LYS A 176 23.41 -20.56 7.77
N THR A 177 24.06 -19.86 6.83
CA THR A 177 25.32 -19.14 7.08
C THR A 177 25.24 -18.16 8.24
N LYS A 178 24.07 -17.50 8.41
CA LYS A 178 23.82 -16.61 9.56
C LYS A 178 23.89 -17.34 10.89
N GLN A 179 23.31 -18.53 11.01
CA GLN A 179 23.39 -19.35 12.21
C GLN A 179 24.82 -19.82 12.49
N LYS A 180 25.59 -20.12 11.44
CA LYS A 180 27.01 -20.41 11.58
C LYS A 180 27.80 -19.24 12.14
N GLN A 181 27.48 -18.01 11.72
CA GLN A 181 28.09 -16.81 12.23
C GLN A 181 27.71 -16.57 13.71
N GLU A 182 26.46 -16.74 14.07
CA GLU A 182 26.00 -16.65 15.47
C GLU A 182 26.78 -17.61 16.38
N ILE A 183 27.05 -18.84 15.92
CA ILE A 183 27.89 -19.81 16.65
C ILE A 183 29.35 -19.33 16.77
N LEU A 184 29.91 -18.72 15.71
CA LEU A 184 31.26 -18.18 15.76
C LEU A 184 31.42 -17.04 16.78
N GLU A 185 30.38 -16.23 16.96
CA GLU A 185 30.34 -15.07 17.87
C GLU A 185 30.23 -15.48 19.36
N ILE A 186 29.75 -16.69 19.65
CA ILE A 186 29.63 -17.17 21.03
C ILE A 186 31.03 -17.44 21.63
N VAL A 187 31.40 -16.67 22.64
CA VAL A 187 32.71 -16.75 23.31
C VAL A 187 32.75 -17.91 24.32
N SER A 188 31.68 -18.13 25.06
CA SER A 188 31.55 -19.22 26.02
C SER A 188 31.42 -20.55 25.33
N VAL A 189 32.34 -21.48 25.59
CA VAL A 189 32.33 -22.81 25.02
C VAL A 189 31.08 -23.58 25.45
N LYS A 190 30.67 -23.47 26.70
CA LYS A 190 29.46 -24.08 27.23
C LYS A 190 28.19 -23.61 26.49
N GLU A 191 28.02 -22.31 26.29
CA GLU A 191 26.87 -21.76 25.58
C GLU A 191 26.86 -22.20 24.11
N ARG A 192 28.05 -22.29 23.48
CA ARG A 192 28.21 -22.79 22.12
C ARG A 192 27.79 -24.25 21.98
N LEU A 193 28.17 -25.12 22.92
CA LEU A 193 27.75 -26.54 22.95
C LEU A 193 26.22 -26.65 23.11
N GLN A 194 25.63 -25.87 24.03
CA GLN A 194 24.18 -25.85 24.24
C GLN A 194 23.40 -25.40 23.01
N THR A 195 23.89 -24.33 22.38
CA THR A 195 23.30 -23.78 21.13
C THR A 195 23.34 -24.82 20.00
N LEU A 196 24.45 -25.52 19.84
CA LEU A 196 24.57 -26.59 18.84
C LEU A 196 23.64 -27.78 19.12
N ILE A 197 23.49 -28.17 20.37
CA ILE A 197 22.54 -29.25 20.76
C ILE A 197 21.13 -28.83 20.35
N SER A 198 20.70 -27.60 20.66
CA SER A 198 19.38 -27.09 20.27
C SER A 198 19.18 -27.10 18.75
N ILE A 199 20.15 -26.59 18.00
CA ILE A 199 20.08 -26.53 16.52
C ILE A 199 19.97 -27.97 15.95
N ILE A 200 20.73 -28.92 16.45
CA ILE A 200 20.69 -30.32 15.97
C ILE A 200 19.34 -30.96 16.30
N GLN A 201 18.76 -30.70 17.46
CA GLN A 201 17.43 -31.16 17.83
C GLN A 201 16.35 -30.63 16.91
N ASP A 202 16.36 -29.31 16.62
CA ASP A 202 15.41 -28.67 15.70
C ASP A 202 15.51 -29.28 14.29
N GLU A 203 16.73 -29.50 13.79
CA GLU A 203 16.97 -30.14 12.50
C GLU A 203 16.51 -31.63 12.47
N GLN A 204 16.66 -32.36 13.56
CA GLN A 204 16.16 -33.72 13.67
C GLN A 204 14.63 -33.79 13.64
N GLU A 205 13.94 -32.85 14.34
CA GLU A 205 12.49 -32.76 14.31
C GLU A 205 11.99 -32.44 12.89
N LEU A 206 12.64 -31.47 12.20
CA LEU A 206 12.31 -31.13 10.83
C LEU A 206 12.42 -32.30 9.86
N LEU A 207 13.54 -33.06 9.93
CA LEU A 207 13.75 -34.28 9.12
C LEU A 207 12.71 -35.36 9.42
N SER A 208 12.30 -35.50 10.69
CA SER A 208 11.25 -36.45 11.09
C SER A 208 9.89 -36.10 10.50
N LEU A 209 9.56 -34.81 10.45
CA LEU A 209 8.34 -34.27 9.83
C LEU A 209 8.36 -34.46 8.31
N GLU A 210 9.47 -34.15 7.64
CA GLU A 210 9.64 -34.37 6.20
C GLU A 210 9.43 -35.85 5.83
N LYS A 211 9.98 -36.79 6.63
CA LYS A 211 9.79 -38.23 6.42
C LYS A 211 8.32 -38.65 6.59
N LYS A 212 7.62 -38.10 7.58
CA LYS A 212 6.18 -38.37 7.81
C LYS A 212 5.33 -37.80 6.65
N ILE A 213 5.64 -36.60 6.17
CA ILE A 213 4.97 -35.99 5.02
C ILE A 213 5.23 -36.84 3.76
N GLY A 214 6.48 -37.21 3.49
CA GLY A 214 6.84 -38.03 2.34
C GLY A 214 6.09 -39.38 2.34
N GLN A 215 5.94 -40.04 3.52
CA GLN A 215 5.16 -41.28 3.64
C GLN A 215 3.66 -41.04 3.39
N LYS A 216 3.09 -39.91 3.87
CA LYS A 216 1.69 -39.56 3.60
C LYS A 216 1.46 -39.33 2.11
N VAL A 217 2.34 -38.57 1.45
CA VAL A 217 2.27 -38.29 0.00
C VAL A 217 2.36 -39.60 -0.78
N LYS A 218 3.31 -40.51 -0.44
CA LYS A 218 3.44 -41.82 -1.11
C LYS A 218 2.17 -42.65 -0.96
N ARG A 219 1.58 -42.73 0.23
CA ARG A 219 0.32 -43.45 0.47
C ARG A 219 -0.85 -42.83 -0.29
N SER A 220 -0.89 -41.49 -0.38
CA SER A 220 -1.91 -40.78 -1.17
C SER A 220 -1.77 -41.10 -2.66
N MET A 221 -0.55 -41.10 -3.20
CA MET A 221 -0.29 -41.47 -4.60
C MET A 221 -0.68 -42.92 -4.91
N GLU A 222 -0.33 -43.86 -4.04
CA GLU A 222 -0.70 -45.28 -4.18
C GLU A 222 -2.23 -45.45 -4.15
N ARG A 223 -2.93 -44.69 -3.30
CA ARG A 223 -4.40 -44.69 -3.23
C ARG A 223 -5.02 -44.13 -4.52
N THR A 224 -4.50 -43.01 -5.01
CA THR A 224 -4.95 -42.36 -6.26
C THR A 224 -4.73 -43.29 -7.46
N GLN A 225 -3.60 -43.97 -7.51
CA GLN A 225 -3.26 -44.92 -8.56
C GLN A 225 -4.21 -46.13 -8.56
N LYS A 226 -4.56 -46.62 -7.36
CA LYS A 226 -5.55 -47.70 -7.20
C LYS A 226 -6.98 -47.26 -7.55
N GLU A 227 -7.37 -46.02 -7.16
CA GLU A 227 -8.64 -45.43 -7.56
C GLU A 227 -8.73 -45.22 -9.09
N TYR A 228 -7.63 -44.80 -9.72
CA TYR A 228 -7.55 -44.67 -11.17
C TYR A 228 -7.76 -46.01 -11.86
N PHE A 229 -7.07 -47.08 -11.43
CA PHE A 229 -7.21 -48.43 -11.99
C PHE A 229 -8.62 -48.97 -11.83
N LEU A 230 -9.25 -48.79 -10.66
CA LEU A 230 -10.64 -49.15 -10.42
C LEU A 230 -11.64 -48.36 -11.26
N ARG A 231 -11.38 -47.07 -11.51
CA ARG A 231 -12.20 -46.24 -12.42
C ARG A 231 -12.08 -46.70 -13.89
N GLU A 232 -10.88 -47.03 -14.32
CA GLU A 232 -10.70 -47.57 -15.69
C GLU A 232 -11.38 -48.92 -15.87
N GLN A 233 -11.35 -49.83 -14.88
CA GLN A 233 -12.13 -51.06 -14.88
C GLN A 233 -13.64 -50.80 -14.91
N MET A 234 -14.14 -49.84 -14.10
CA MET A 234 -15.53 -49.44 -14.07
C MET A 234 -15.98 -48.86 -15.40
N LYS A 235 -15.13 -48.05 -16.04
CA LYS A 235 -15.38 -47.46 -17.37
C LYS A 235 -15.42 -48.51 -18.48
N ALA A 236 -14.53 -49.51 -18.44
CA ALA A 236 -14.58 -50.63 -19.40
C ALA A 236 -15.86 -51.43 -19.23
N ILE A 237 -16.33 -51.67 -18.01
CA ILE A 237 -17.57 -52.35 -17.68
C ILE A 237 -18.78 -51.52 -18.10
N GLN A 238 -18.79 -50.19 -17.91
CA GLN A 238 -19.86 -49.30 -18.35
C GLN A 238 -19.94 -49.19 -19.86
N THR A 239 -18.80 -49.21 -20.56
CA THR A 239 -18.75 -49.22 -22.02
C THR A 239 -19.36 -50.52 -22.61
N GLU A 240 -19.12 -51.68 -21.95
CA GLU A 240 -19.72 -52.98 -22.35
C GLU A 240 -21.22 -53.07 -22.01
N LEU A 241 -21.68 -52.38 -20.94
CA LEU A 241 -23.08 -52.39 -20.51
C LEU A 241 -23.98 -51.37 -21.27
N GLY A 242 -23.42 -50.49 -22.12
CA GLY A 242 -24.19 -49.54 -22.94
C GLY A 242 -24.86 -48.42 -22.14
N ASP A 243 -24.35 -48.10 -20.91
CA ASP A 243 -24.91 -47.06 -20.06
C ASP A 243 -24.62 -45.64 -20.61
N LYS A 244 -25.71 -44.95 -21.01
CA LYS A 244 -25.68 -43.56 -21.52
C LYS A 244 -25.38 -42.50 -20.46
N GLU A 245 -25.07 -42.86 -19.20
CA GLU A 245 -24.76 -41.94 -18.09
C GLU A 245 -23.29 -41.49 -18.02
N GLY A 246 -22.47 -41.88 -19.01
CA GLY A 246 -21.05 -41.46 -19.10
C GLY A 246 -20.88 -40.09 -19.82
N LYS A 247 -19.64 -39.78 -20.15
CA LYS A 247 -19.20 -38.54 -20.83
C LYS A 247 -20.03 -38.17 -22.07
N GLY A 248 -20.62 -39.16 -22.78
CA GLY A 248 -21.50 -38.94 -23.93
C GLY A 248 -22.78 -38.19 -23.59
N GLY A 249 -23.41 -38.47 -22.45
CA GLY A 249 -24.61 -37.73 -22.01
C GLY A 249 -24.27 -36.28 -21.59
N GLU A 250 -23.11 -36.07 -20.93
CA GLU A 250 -22.63 -34.72 -20.59
C GLU A 250 -22.34 -33.89 -21.86
N VAL A 251 -21.74 -34.48 -22.87
CA VAL A 251 -21.43 -33.80 -24.14
C VAL A 251 -22.72 -33.39 -24.87
N GLU A 252 -23.76 -34.23 -24.89
CA GLU A 252 -25.02 -33.91 -25.50
C GLU A 252 -25.74 -32.78 -24.72
N GLU A 253 -25.76 -32.85 -23.40
CA GLU A 253 -26.32 -31.76 -22.58
C GLU A 253 -25.60 -30.43 -22.80
N LEU A 254 -24.27 -30.45 -22.95
CA LEU A 254 -23.49 -29.26 -23.25
C LEU A 254 -23.78 -28.73 -24.66
N ARG A 255 -23.96 -29.60 -25.63
CA ARG A 255 -24.31 -29.24 -27.02
C ARG A 255 -25.64 -28.49 -27.03
N GLU A 256 -26.67 -29.07 -26.41
CA GLU A 256 -27.98 -28.42 -26.28
C GLU A 256 -27.88 -27.04 -25.59
N LYS A 257 -27.10 -26.93 -24.52
CA LYS A 257 -26.88 -25.64 -23.81
C LYS A 257 -26.18 -24.63 -24.71
N ILE A 258 -25.17 -25.01 -25.48
CA ILE A 258 -24.48 -24.14 -26.42
C ILE A 258 -25.46 -23.64 -27.50
N GLU A 259 -26.27 -24.50 -28.09
CA GLU A 259 -27.24 -24.16 -29.11
C GLU A 259 -28.35 -23.22 -28.58
N GLN A 260 -28.76 -23.38 -27.33
CA GLN A 260 -29.78 -22.56 -26.66
C GLN A 260 -29.22 -21.27 -26.03
N SER A 261 -27.91 -21.09 -25.95
CA SER A 261 -27.27 -19.99 -25.22
C SER A 261 -27.45 -18.60 -25.84
N GLY A 262 -27.86 -18.51 -27.08
CA GLY A 262 -27.96 -17.25 -27.82
C GLY A 262 -26.63 -16.61 -28.22
N MET A 263 -25.54 -17.38 -28.20
CA MET A 263 -24.23 -16.93 -28.66
C MET A 263 -24.24 -16.50 -30.12
N PRO A 264 -23.39 -15.55 -30.54
CA PRO A 264 -23.15 -15.27 -31.96
C PRO A 264 -22.72 -16.54 -32.71
N GLU A 265 -23.06 -16.62 -33.98
CA GLU A 265 -22.84 -17.83 -34.79
C GLU A 265 -21.37 -18.28 -34.84
N GLU A 266 -20.45 -17.33 -34.89
CA GLU A 266 -19.01 -17.62 -34.88
C GLU A 266 -18.55 -18.19 -33.53
N THR A 267 -18.95 -17.58 -32.43
CA THR A 267 -18.66 -18.04 -31.06
C THR A 267 -19.27 -19.43 -30.81
N MET A 268 -20.51 -19.66 -31.29
CA MET A 268 -21.15 -20.94 -31.15
C MET A 268 -20.40 -22.03 -31.94
N LYS A 269 -19.92 -21.74 -33.15
CA LYS A 269 -19.09 -22.67 -33.95
C LYS A 269 -17.76 -22.96 -33.21
N ALA A 270 -17.13 -21.96 -32.62
CA ALA A 270 -15.92 -22.14 -31.83
C ALA A 270 -16.18 -23.03 -30.60
N ALA A 271 -17.27 -22.76 -29.86
CA ALA A 271 -17.67 -23.55 -28.68
C ALA A 271 -17.96 -25.03 -29.05
N LEU A 272 -18.68 -25.27 -30.14
CA LEU A 272 -18.98 -26.65 -30.62
C LEU A 272 -17.69 -27.37 -31.06
N LYS A 273 -16.75 -26.67 -31.69
CA LYS A 273 -15.45 -27.24 -32.07
C LYS A 273 -14.64 -27.66 -30.83
N GLU A 274 -14.62 -26.84 -29.80
CA GLU A 274 -13.96 -27.19 -28.54
C GLU A 274 -14.70 -28.32 -27.80
N LEU A 275 -16.04 -28.41 -27.92
CA LEU A 275 -16.83 -29.53 -27.40
C LEU A 275 -16.50 -30.84 -28.09
N ASP A 276 -16.37 -30.85 -29.44
CA ASP A 276 -15.94 -32.02 -30.20
C ASP A 276 -14.52 -32.47 -29.84
N ARG A 277 -13.65 -31.50 -29.45
CA ARG A 277 -12.32 -31.80 -28.94
C ARG A 277 -12.38 -32.37 -27.52
N TYR A 278 -13.25 -31.82 -26.68
CA TYR A 278 -13.51 -32.34 -25.31
C TYR A 278 -14.00 -33.79 -25.37
N GLU A 279 -14.88 -34.14 -26.28
CA GLU A 279 -15.43 -35.48 -26.47
C GLU A 279 -14.30 -36.49 -26.72
N LYS A 280 -13.35 -36.15 -27.62
CA LYS A 280 -12.24 -37.04 -28.06
C LYS A 280 -11.14 -37.21 -27.00
N LEU A 281 -11.03 -36.32 -26.02
CA LEU A 281 -9.99 -36.37 -25.00
C LEU A 281 -10.36 -37.32 -23.85
N PRO A 282 -9.39 -38.04 -23.28
CA PRO A 282 -9.64 -38.81 -22.04
C PRO A 282 -10.08 -37.89 -20.91
N ALA A 283 -11.03 -38.33 -20.08
CA ALA A 283 -11.53 -37.58 -18.94
C ALA A 283 -10.41 -37.27 -17.88
N SER A 284 -9.36 -38.06 -17.86
CA SER A 284 -8.19 -37.87 -16.98
C SER A 284 -7.16 -36.86 -17.51
N SER A 285 -7.34 -36.35 -18.74
CA SER A 285 -6.45 -35.36 -19.33
C SER A 285 -6.63 -34.00 -18.64
N ALA A 286 -5.54 -33.34 -18.27
CA ALA A 286 -5.55 -31.95 -17.76
C ALA A 286 -6.20 -30.98 -18.78
N GLU A 287 -5.98 -31.23 -20.07
CA GLU A 287 -6.55 -30.46 -21.17
C GLU A 287 -8.09 -30.57 -21.23
N SER A 288 -8.65 -31.73 -20.88
CA SER A 288 -10.10 -31.93 -20.77
C SER A 288 -10.72 -30.96 -19.77
N GLY A 289 -10.08 -30.78 -18.60
CA GLY A 289 -10.51 -29.80 -17.59
C GLY A 289 -10.42 -28.35 -18.06
N VAL A 290 -9.40 -28.00 -18.83
CA VAL A 290 -9.23 -26.64 -19.39
C VAL A 290 -10.33 -26.32 -20.38
N ILE A 291 -10.62 -27.26 -21.32
CA ILE A 291 -11.69 -27.09 -22.32
C ILE A 291 -13.05 -27.02 -21.61
N ARG A 292 -13.30 -27.89 -20.65
CA ARG A 292 -14.57 -27.88 -19.90
C ARG A 292 -14.80 -26.53 -19.21
N ASN A 293 -13.78 -26.01 -18.49
CA ASN A 293 -13.85 -24.69 -17.87
C ASN A 293 -14.11 -23.58 -18.90
N TYR A 294 -13.52 -23.65 -20.07
CA TYR A 294 -13.74 -22.68 -21.14
C TYR A 294 -15.18 -22.67 -21.61
N ILE A 295 -15.76 -23.88 -21.90
CA ILE A 295 -17.16 -24.02 -22.28
C ILE A 295 -18.09 -23.52 -21.16
N ASP A 296 -17.79 -23.82 -19.91
CA ASP A 296 -18.55 -23.33 -18.77
C ASP A 296 -18.51 -21.79 -18.63
N TRP A 297 -17.39 -21.16 -19.01
CA TRP A 297 -17.31 -19.70 -19.06
C TRP A 297 -18.18 -19.13 -20.17
N LEU A 298 -18.13 -19.70 -21.40
CA LEU A 298 -18.97 -19.27 -22.53
C LEU A 298 -20.46 -19.41 -22.22
N LEU A 299 -20.86 -20.51 -21.59
CA LEU A 299 -22.25 -20.75 -21.19
C LEU A 299 -22.75 -19.87 -20.06
N ALA A 300 -21.82 -19.39 -19.21
CA ALA A 300 -22.15 -18.56 -18.07
C ALA A 300 -22.23 -17.07 -18.41
N LEU A 301 -21.81 -16.66 -19.61
CA LEU A 301 -21.91 -15.28 -20.07
C LEU A 301 -23.31 -14.99 -20.61
N PRO A 302 -23.89 -13.83 -20.33
CA PRO A 302 -25.12 -13.38 -20.94
C PRO A 302 -24.83 -12.95 -22.40
N TRP A 303 -25.48 -13.56 -23.36
CA TRP A 303 -25.32 -13.21 -24.78
C TRP A 303 -26.49 -12.38 -25.31
N THR A 304 -27.70 -12.67 -24.86
CA THR A 304 -28.94 -12.03 -25.33
C THR A 304 -29.80 -11.49 -24.20
N GLU A 305 -29.65 -12.00 -23.00
CA GLU A 305 -30.47 -11.62 -21.85
C GLU A 305 -30.27 -10.16 -21.48
N ALA A 306 -31.29 -9.32 -21.58
CA ALA A 306 -31.27 -7.90 -21.19
C ALA A 306 -32.39 -7.61 -20.20
N THR A 307 -32.16 -6.63 -19.32
CA THR A 307 -33.27 -6.02 -18.56
C THR A 307 -33.99 -4.99 -19.42
N GLU A 308 -35.28 -4.81 -19.20
CA GLU A 308 -36.01 -3.72 -19.83
C GLU A 308 -35.65 -2.39 -19.19
N ASP A 309 -35.14 -1.46 -20.00
CA ASP A 309 -34.75 -0.13 -19.52
C ASP A 309 -35.98 0.71 -19.22
N ILE A 310 -36.07 1.21 -18.02
CA ILE A 310 -37.10 2.17 -17.61
C ILE A 310 -36.44 3.56 -17.56
N ILE A 311 -36.51 4.33 -18.66
CA ILE A 311 -35.99 5.70 -18.69
C ILE A 311 -37.14 6.67 -18.41
N ASP A 312 -37.55 6.75 -17.16
CA ASP A 312 -38.46 7.75 -16.62
C ASP A 312 -37.67 8.74 -15.73
N LEU A 313 -37.52 9.99 -16.20
CA LEU A 313 -36.74 11.00 -15.52
C LEU A 313 -37.35 11.37 -14.15
N ALA A 314 -38.69 11.43 -14.04
CA ALA A 314 -39.35 11.72 -12.78
C ALA A 314 -39.11 10.61 -11.74
N HIS A 315 -39.21 9.35 -12.18
CA HIS A 315 -38.88 8.20 -11.31
C HIS A 315 -37.40 8.17 -10.94
N SER A 316 -36.51 8.48 -11.89
CA SER A 316 -35.07 8.55 -11.61
C SER A 316 -34.74 9.65 -10.61
N GLU A 317 -35.36 10.81 -10.73
CA GLU A 317 -35.21 11.91 -9.78
C GLU A 317 -35.70 11.54 -8.38
N GLU A 318 -36.85 10.87 -8.28
CA GLU A 318 -37.38 10.37 -7.00
C GLU A 318 -36.42 9.40 -6.31
N ILE A 319 -35.87 8.43 -7.04
CA ILE A 319 -34.88 7.47 -6.50
C ILE A 319 -33.62 8.20 -6.04
N LEU A 320 -33.06 9.09 -6.85
CA LEU A 320 -31.87 9.84 -6.50
C LEU A 320 -32.11 10.73 -5.25
N ASN A 321 -33.29 11.34 -5.12
CA ASN A 321 -33.64 12.14 -3.96
C ASN A 321 -33.87 11.32 -2.70
N ASN A 322 -34.45 10.13 -2.82
CA ASN A 322 -34.68 9.23 -1.70
C ASN A 322 -33.38 8.59 -1.19
N ASP A 323 -32.44 8.27 -2.09
CA ASP A 323 -31.19 7.58 -1.75
C ASP A 323 -30.07 8.55 -1.34
N HIS A 324 -30.11 9.81 -1.81
CA HIS A 324 -29.03 10.78 -1.61
C HIS A 324 -29.57 12.13 -1.17
N TYR A 325 -29.14 12.58 -0.01
CA TYR A 325 -29.45 13.92 0.49
C TYR A 325 -28.47 14.96 -0.08
N GLY A 326 -28.96 16.09 -0.51
CA GLY A 326 -28.16 17.12 -1.19
C GLY A 326 -27.67 16.67 -2.57
N LEU A 327 -26.51 17.14 -2.97
CA LEU A 327 -25.88 16.82 -4.27
C LEU A 327 -26.70 17.26 -5.50
N GLU A 328 -27.45 18.37 -5.40
CA GLU A 328 -28.41 18.80 -6.42
C GLU A 328 -27.77 18.91 -7.82
N LYS A 329 -26.62 19.59 -7.94
CA LYS A 329 -25.87 19.72 -9.22
C LYS A 329 -25.45 18.35 -9.78
N VAL A 330 -25.10 17.42 -8.91
CA VAL A 330 -24.69 16.05 -9.32
C VAL A 330 -25.88 15.26 -9.84
N LYS A 331 -27.03 15.33 -9.14
CA LYS A 331 -28.29 14.70 -9.57
C LYS A 331 -28.78 15.28 -10.87
N GLU A 332 -28.79 16.60 -11.02
CA GLU A 332 -29.17 17.28 -12.23
C GLU A 332 -28.33 16.82 -13.44
N ARG A 333 -27.00 16.73 -13.25
CA ARG A 333 -26.09 16.28 -14.30
C ARG A 333 -26.33 14.80 -14.69
N VAL A 334 -26.64 13.96 -13.73
CA VAL A 334 -27.03 12.56 -13.98
C VAL A 334 -28.36 12.51 -14.75
N LEU A 335 -29.35 13.33 -14.38
CA LEU A 335 -30.63 13.38 -15.08
C LEU A 335 -30.50 13.92 -16.51
N GLU A 336 -29.66 14.94 -16.73
CA GLU A 336 -29.32 15.41 -18.08
C GLU A 336 -28.73 14.32 -18.95
N TYR A 337 -27.77 13.55 -18.39
CA TYR A 337 -27.16 12.42 -19.09
C TYR A 337 -28.22 11.35 -19.47
N LEU A 338 -29.12 10.99 -18.54
CA LEU A 338 -30.21 10.06 -18.79
C LEU A 338 -31.21 10.60 -19.81
N ALA A 339 -31.45 11.90 -19.83
CA ALA A 339 -32.33 12.55 -20.81
C ALA A 339 -31.73 12.46 -22.22
N VAL A 340 -30.45 12.71 -22.40
CA VAL A 340 -29.75 12.56 -23.68
C VAL A 340 -29.80 11.10 -24.14
N GLN A 341 -29.56 10.15 -23.25
CA GLN A 341 -29.65 8.72 -23.55
C GLN A 341 -31.07 8.33 -24.03
N LYS A 342 -32.10 8.86 -23.37
CA LYS A 342 -33.49 8.64 -23.77
C LYS A 342 -33.80 9.16 -25.20
N LEU A 343 -33.27 10.34 -25.53
CA LEU A 343 -33.50 10.98 -26.82
C LEU A 343 -32.75 10.30 -27.98
N THR A 344 -31.50 9.90 -27.69
CA THR A 344 -30.62 9.29 -28.71
C THR A 344 -30.84 7.79 -28.87
N ASN A 345 -31.49 7.16 -27.93
CA ASN A 345 -31.60 5.70 -27.78
C ASN A 345 -30.27 4.98 -27.96
N SER A 346 -29.19 5.62 -27.52
CA SER A 346 -27.80 5.17 -27.68
C SER A 346 -26.96 5.51 -26.44
N LEU A 347 -26.08 4.57 -26.08
CA LEU A 347 -25.09 4.77 -25.01
C LEU A 347 -23.76 5.39 -25.50
N LYS A 348 -23.74 5.92 -26.74
CA LYS A 348 -22.53 6.53 -27.35
C LYS A 348 -22.18 7.91 -26.76
N GLY A 349 -22.38 8.12 -25.49
CA GLY A 349 -21.97 9.35 -24.77
C GLY A 349 -20.65 9.17 -24.01
N PRO A 350 -20.11 10.27 -23.46
CA PRO A 350 -18.98 10.20 -22.57
C PRO A 350 -19.32 9.38 -21.32
N ILE A 351 -18.33 8.74 -20.72
CA ILE A 351 -18.50 7.89 -19.55
C ILE A 351 -18.60 8.77 -18.29
N LEU A 352 -19.62 8.57 -17.48
CA LEU A 352 -19.76 9.30 -16.23
C LEU A 352 -18.61 8.94 -15.26
N CYS A 353 -17.80 9.92 -14.88
CA CYS A 353 -16.74 9.76 -13.89
C CYS A 353 -17.04 10.58 -12.62
N LEU A 354 -17.36 9.89 -11.54
CA LEU A 354 -17.67 10.49 -10.25
C LEU A 354 -16.38 10.73 -9.46
N VAL A 355 -15.98 11.98 -9.30
CA VAL A 355 -14.72 12.36 -8.66
C VAL A 355 -14.97 13.07 -7.34
N GLY A 356 -14.26 12.68 -6.30
CA GLY A 356 -14.38 13.31 -4.99
C GLY A 356 -13.78 12.52 -3.85
N PRO A 357 -13.74 13.07 -2.64
CA PRO A 357 -13.13 12.43 -1.48
C PRO A 357 -13.81 11.08 -1.13
N PRO A 358 -13.13 10.23 -0.36
CA PRO A 358 -13.71 8.96 0.06
C PRO A 358 -14.93 9.17 0.97
N GLY A 359 -15.96 8.32 0.77
CA GLY A 359 -17.15 8.33 1.63
C GLY A 359 -18.22 9.35 1.27
N VAL A 360 -18.14 10.02 0.11
CA VAL A 360 -19.18 10.96 -0.36
C VAL A 360 -20.32 10.31 -1.15
N GLY A 361 -20.35 8.98 -1.23
CA GLY A 361 -21.47 8.27 -1.85
C GLY A 361 -21.28 7.93 -3.35
N LYS A 362 -20.09 8.04 -3.93
CA LYS A 362 -19.83 7.71 -5.35
C LYS A 362 -20.39 6.36 -5.79
N THR A 363 -20.05 5.31 -5.04
CA THR A 363 -20.50 3.94 -5.34
C THR A 363 -22.01 3.76 -5.12
N SER A 364 -22.61 4.43 -4.12
CA SER A 364 -24.06 4.38 -3.91
C SER A 364 -24.82 5.12 -5.00
N LEU A 365 -24.31 6.25 -5.46
CA LEU A 365 -24.90 7.00 -6.58
C LEU A 365 -24.95 6.18 -7.87
N ALA A 366 -23.83 5.51 -8.21
CA ALA A 366 -23.82 4.60 -9.36
C ALA A 366 -24.85 3.44 -9.23
N ARG A 367 -25.06 2.95 -8.01
CA ARG A 367 -26.11 1.93 -7.75
C ARG A 367 -27.49 2.51 -7.90
N SER A 368 -27.77 3.71 -7.43
CA SER A 368 -29.08 4.36 -7.59
C SER A 368 -29.37 4.66 -9.06
N ILE A 369 -28.38 5.01 -9.87
CA ILE A 369 -28.49 5.09 -11.33
C ILE A 369 -28.90 3.73 -11.92
N ALA A 370 -28.28 2.64 -11.50
CA ALA A 370 -28.65 1.31 -11.97
C ALA A 370 -30.10 0.95 -11.59
N THR A 371 -30.49 1.25 -10.36
CA THR A 371 -31.85 1.02 -9.87
C THR A 371 -32.87 1.84 -10.65
N SER A 372 -32.59 3.11 -10.94
CA SER A 372 -33.49 3.99 -11.69
C SER A 372 -33.72 3.56 -13.14
N LEU A 373 -32.73 2.88 -13.73
CA LEU A 373 -32.79 2.31 -15.09
C LEU A 373 -33.32 0.89 -15.11
N ASN A 374 -33.59 0.27 -13.97
CA ASN A 374 -33.93 -1.16 -13.84
C ASN A 374 -32.84 -2.09 -14.41
N ARG A 375 -31.56 -1.67 -14.31
CA ARG A 375 -30.41 -2.45 -14.78
C ARG A 375 -29.70 -3.16 -13.62
N ASN A 376 -29.14 -4.31 -13.90
CA ASN A 376 -28.28 -5.01 -12.95
C ASN A 376 -27.00 -4.19 -12.67
N PHE A 377 -26.55 -4.18 -11.42
CA PHE A 377 -25.38 -3.42 -10.98
C PHE A 377 -24.19 -4.34 -10.73
N VAL A 378 -23.05 -4.04 -11.36
CA VAL A 378 -21.78 -4.73 -11.13
C VAL A 378 -20.73 -3.73 -10.74
N ARG A 379 -19.96 -4.06 -9.71
CA ARG A 379 -18.80 -3.26 -9.26
C ARG A 379 -17.51 -4.06 -9.47
N VAL A 380 -16.57 -3.44 -10.15
CA VAL A 380 -15.19 -3.93 -10.31
C VAL A 380 -14.24 -2.88 -9.76
N SER A 381 -13.43 -3.27 -8.77
CA SER A 381 -12.40 -2.38 -8.24
C SER A 381 -11.14 -2.48 -9.10
N LEU A 382 -10.66 -1.33 -9.55
CA LEU A 382 -9.41 -1.20 -10.32
C LEU A 382 -8.23 -0.77 -9.43
N GLY A 383 -8.49 -0.51 -8.14
CA GLY A 383 -7.44 -0.16 -7.19
C GLY A 383 -6.42 -1.29 -7.02
N GLY A 384 -5.15 -0.99 -7.36
CA GLY A 384 -4.05 -1.94 -7.27
C GLY A 384 -3.85 -2.83 -8.50
N VAL A 385 -4.64 -2.64 -9.56
CA VAL A 385 -4.41 -3.29 -10.87
C VAL A 385 -3.12 -2.72 -11.48
N ARG A 386 -2.23 -3.63 -11.91
CA ARG A 386 -0.93 -3.28 -12.49
C ARG A 386 -0.66 -3.96 -13.83
N ASP A 387 -1.38 -5.03 -14.13
CA ASP A 387 -1.19 -5.87 -15.29
C ASP A 387 -2.44 -5.80 -16.19
N GLU A 388 -2.23 -5.63 -17.48
CA GLU A 388 -3.27 -5.65 -18.51
C GLU A 388 -4.10 -6.94 -18.46
N SER A 389 -3.47 -8.06 -18.12
CA SER A 389 -4.14 -9.36 -18.03
C SER A 389 -5.22 -9.43 -16.94
N GLU A 390 -5.19 -8.55 -15.93
CA GLU A 390 -6.29 -8.45 -14.98
C GLU A 390 -7.58 -7.93 -15.64
N ILE A 391 -7.47 -7.12 -16.70
CA ILE A 391 -8.61 -6.57 -17.45
C ILE A 391 -9.02 -7.49 -18.58
N ARG A 392 -8.04 -7.94 -19.38
CA ARG A 392 -8.24 -8.77 -20.59
C ARG A 392 -8.10 -10.27 -20.39
N GLY A 393 -7.77 -10.74 -19.18
CA GLY A 393 -7.56 -12.15 -18.90
C GLY A 393 -6.20 -12.68 -19.36
N HIS A 394 -5.93 -13.91 -18.97
CA HIS A 394 -4.72 -14.66 -19.34
C HIS A 394 -5.04 -15.67 -20.44
N ARG A 395 -4.10 -15.91 -21.36
CA ARG A 395 -4.26 -16.94 -22.39
C ARG A 395 -4.52 -18.31 -21.76
N ARG A 396 -5.46 -19.07 -22.32
CA ARG A 396 -5.93 -20.40 -21.85
C ARG A 396 -4.80 -21.43 -21.64
N THR A 397 -3.67 -21.25 -22.30
CA THR A 397 -2.53 -22.17 -22.25
C THR A 397 -1.81 -22.19 -20.91
N TYR A 398 -2.03 -21.19 -20.05
CA TYR A 398 -1.40 -21.12 -18.73
C TYR A 398 -2.24 -21.86 -17.69
N VAL A 399 -1.57 -22.60 -16.80
CA VAL A 399 -2.24 -23.26 -15.68
C VAL A 399 -2.80 -22.22 -14.72
N GLY A 400 -4.10 -22.30 -14.44
CA GLY A 400 -4.79 -21.31 -13.61
C GLY A 400 -5.24 -20.05 -14.34
N ALA A 401 -5.19 -20.02 -15.68
CA ALA A 401 -5.71 -18.91 -16.48
C ALA A 401 -7.19 -18.66 -16.19
N MET A 402 -7.58 -17.39 -16.18
CA MET A 402 -8.96 -16.93 -15.95
C MET A 402 -9.26 -15.76 -16.90
N PRO A 403 -10.54 -15.56 -17.26
CA PRO A 403 -10.97 -14.35 -17.96
C PRO A 403 -10.67 -13.09 -17.14
N GLY A 404 -10.56 -11.97 -17.82
CA GLY A 404 -10.36 -10.66 -17.22
C GLY A 404 -11.56 -10.21 -16.36
N ARG A 405 -11.32 -9.19 -15.55
CA ARG A 405 -12.32 -8.65 -14.61
C ARG A 405 -13.59 -8.16 -15.30
N ILE A 406 -13.49 -7.71 -16.54
CA ILE A 406 -14.66 -7.28 -17.35
C ILE A 406 -15.57 -8.46 -17.62
N ILE A 407 -15.04 -9.52 -18.20
CA ILE A 407 -15.80 -10.76 -18.49
C ILE A 407 -16.33 -11.40 -17.21
N GLN A 408 -15.54 -11.45 -16.15
CA GLN A 408 -16.01 -11.92 -14.85
C GLN A 408 -17.17 -11.07 -14.30
N GLY A 409 -17.12 -9.76 -14.55
CA GLY A 409 -18.19 -8.83 -14.20
C GLY A 409 -19.46 -9.09 -14.99
N MET A 410 -19.38 -9.33 -16.30
CA MET A 410 -20.51 -9.67 -17.15
C MET A 410 -21.19 -10.97 -16.71
N LYS A 411 -20.43 -12.01 -16.38
CA LYS A 411 -20.95 -13.23 -15.78
C LYS A 411 -21.76 -12.96 -14.48
N LYS A 412 -21.27 -12.04 -13.62
CA LYS A 412 -21.97 -11.65 -12.38
C LYS A 412 -23.24 -10.84 -12.67
N ALA A 413 -23.21 -10.04 -13.72
CA ALA A 413 -24.34 -9.22 -14.15
C ALA A 413 -25.53 -10.07 -14.61
N LYS A 414 -25.27 -11.18 -15.28
CA LYS A 414 -26.27 -12.05 -15.92
C LYS A 414 -27.14 -11.37 -16.99
N THR A 415 -26.78 -10.17 -17.42
CA THR A 415 -27.48 -9.40 -18.47
C THR A 415 -26.44 -8.67 -19.32
N VAL A 416 -26.78 -8.42 -20.61
CA VAL A 416 -25.89 -7.73 -21.55
C VAL A 416 -25.84 -6.21 -21.36
N ASN A 417 -26.79 -5.63 -20.60
CA ASN A 417 -26.96 -4.19 -20.39
C ASN A 417 -26.83 -3.75 -18.92
N PRO A 418 -25.86 -4.24 -18.14
CA PRO A 418 -25.71 -3.81 -16.76
C PRO A 418 -25.19 -2.36 -16.67
N VAL A 419 -25.33 -1.77 -15.48
CA VAL A 419 -24.49 -0.65 -15.06
C VAL A 419 -23.22 -1.20 -14.43
N PHE A 420 -22.10 -0.90 -15.05
CA PHE A 420 -20.79 -1.45 -14.70
C PHE A 420 -19.93 -0.37 -14.05
N LEU A 421 -19.73 -0.47 -12.74
CA LEU A 421 -18.94 0.49 -11.99
C LEU A 421 -17.45 0.09 -11.96
N LEU A 422 -16.61 0.92 -12.55
CA LEU A 422 -15.16 0.88 -12.47
C LEU A 422 -14.70 1.72 -11.30
N ASP A 423 -14.46 1.09 -10.16
CA ASP A 423 -14.20 1.81 -8.90
C ASP A 423 -12.69 2.01 -8.68
N GLU A 424 -12.31 3.20 -8.21
CA GLU A 424 -10.94 3.60 -7.91
C GLU A 424 -9.99 3.56 -9.13
N ILE A 425 -10.42 4.13 -10.26
CA ILE A 425 -9.63 4.18 -11.50
C ILE A 425 -8.32 4.99 -11.33
N ASP A 426 -8.30 5.94 -10.41
CA ASP A 426 -7.15 6.76 -10.04
C ASP A 426 -6.03 5.98 -9.32
N LYS A 427 -6.30 4.75 -8.90
CA LYS A 427 -5.34 3.90 -8.19
C LYS A 427 -4.74 2.79 -9.03
N MET A 428 -4.97 2.82 -10.33
CA MET A 428 -4.24 1.97 -11.27
C MET A 428 -2.80 2.48 -11.39
N SER A 429 -1.86 1.59 -11.56
CA SER A 429 -0.46 1.93 -11.79
C SER A 429 0.08 1.19 -13.00
N ASN A 430 0.86 1.86 -13.83
CA ASN A 430 1.59 1.24 -14.92
C ASN A 430 2.85 0.58 -14.34
N ASP A 431 3.09 -0.67 -14.71
CA ASP A 431 4.29 -1.42 -14.38
C ASP A 431 4.93 -1.95 -15.68
N PHE A 432 6.17 -2.44 -15.62
CA PHE A 432 6.88 -3.05 -16.75
C PHE A 432 6.13 -4.24 -17.40
N ARG A 433 5.02 -4.70 -16.83
CA ARG A 433 4.24 -5.87 -17.27
C ARG A 433 3.05 -5.55 -18.16
N GLY A 434 2.77 -4.29 -18.44
CA GLY A 434 1.66 -3.89 -19.30
C GLY A 434 1.03 -2.57 -18.88
N ASP A 435 0.16 -2.05 -19.74
CA ASP A 435 -0.62 -0.83 -19.49
C ASP A 435 -2.11 -1.13 -19.33
N PRO A 436 -2.62 -1.30 -18.10
CA PRO A 436 -4.05 -1.54 -17.88
C PRO A 436 -4.93 -0.40 -18.37
N SER A 437 -4.37 0.83 -18.51
CA SER A 437 -5.12 1.97 -19.04
C SER A 437 -5.40 1.80 -20.54
N ALA A 438 -4.48 1.23 -21.30
CA ALA A 438 -4.67 0.92 -22.71
C ALA A 438 -5.78 -0.15 -22.90
N ALA A 439 -5.80 -1.17 -22.05
CA ALA A 439 -6.87 -2.18 -22.06
C ALA A 439 -8.24 -1.56 -21.73
N LEU A 440 -8.30 -0.63 -20.80
CA LEU A 440 -9.53 0.09 -20.47
C LEU A 440 -10.01 1.01 -21.59
N LEU A 441 -9.10 1.61 -22.35
CA LEU A 441 -9.50 2.42 -23.50
C LEU A 441 -10.33 1.63 -24.50
N GLU A 442 -9.95 0.38 -24.79
CA GLU A 442 -10.73 -0.49 -25.68
C GLU A 442 -12.11 -0.84 -25.09
N VAL A 443 -12.17 -1.12 -23.78
CA VAL A 443 -13.44 -1.40 -23.08
C VAL A 443 -14.38 -0.20 -23.11
N LEU A 444 -13.82 1.00 -22.97
CA LEU A 444 -14.57 2.23 -22.79
C LEU A 444 -14.84 3.00 -24.09
N ASP A 445 -14.17 2.65 -25.18
CA ASP A 445 -14.38 3.27 -26.50
C ASP A 445 -15.62 2.72 -27.19
N PRO A 446 -16.67 3.52 -27.42
CA PRO A 446 -17.86 3.07 -28.09
C PRO A 446 -17.65 2.58 -29.54
N GLU A 447 -16.51 2.94 -30.15
CA GLU A 447 -16.17 2.49 -31.50
C GLU A 447 -15.53 1.10 -31.50
N GLN A 448 -14.96 0.66 -30.38
CA GLN A 448 -14.22 -0.59 -30.24
C GLN A 448 -14.91 -1.60 -29.33
N ASN A 449 -15.66 -1.16 -28.32
CA ASN A 449 -16.21 -2.00 -27.27
C ASN A 449 -17.26 -3.04 -27.73
N HIS A 450 -17.82 -2.87 -28.93
CA HIS A 450 -18.72 -3.87 -29.54
C HIS A 450 -17.98 -5.15 -29.91
N ASN A 451 -16.67 -5.11 -30.00
CA ASN A 451 -15.80 -6.23 -30.40
C ASN A 451 -14.68 -6.44 -29.37
N PHE A 452 -14.99 -6.32 -28.08
CA PHE A 452 -14.02 -6.52 -27.02
C PHE A 452 -13.48 -7.94 -27.00
N SER A 453 -12.16 -8.10 -27.01
CA SER A 453 -11.49 -9.40 -27.02
C SER A 453 -10.75 -9.63 -25.69
N ASP A 454 -11.25 -10.61 -24.92
CA ASP A 454 -10.59 -11.14 -23.74
C ASP A 454 -9.64 -12.28 -24.15
N HIS A 455 -8.42 -12.29 -23.61
CA HIS A 455 -7.39 -13.27 -23.99
C HIS A 455 -7.71 -14.72 -23.57
N TYR A 456 -8.61 -14.91 -22.59
CA TYR A 456 -9.07 -16.24 -22.18
C TYR A 456 -10.22 -16.73 -23.07
N ILE A 457 -11.18 -15.84 -23.32
CA ILE A 457 -12.36 -16.16 -24.12
C ILE A 457 -11.99 -16.26 -25.61
N GLU A 458 -11.07 -15.39 -26.08
CA GLU A 458 -10.59 -15.29 -27.49
C GLU A 458 -11.70 -14.98 -28.53
N GLU A 459 -12.94 -15.01 -28.11
CA GLU A 459 -14.10 -14.67 -28.92
C GLU A 459 -14.58 -13.24 -28.66
N PRO A 460 -15.01 -12.49 -29.67
CA PRO A 460 -15.50 -11.12 -29.48
C PRO A 460 -16.75 -11.08 -28.60
N TYR A 461 -16.75 -10.15 -27.65
CA TYR A 461 -17.85 -9.91 -26.72
C TYR A 461 -18.37 -8.49 -26.84
N ASP A 462 -19.66 -8.30 -27.06
CA ASP A 462 -20.28 -6.99 -27.25
C ASP A 462 -20.56 -6.30 -25.90
N LEU A 463 -19.81 -5.24 -25.64
CA LEU A 463 -19.98 -4.37 -24.47
C LEU A 463 -20.76 -3.07 -24.79
N SER A 464 -21.24 -2.87 -26.00
CA SER A 464 -21.90 -1.63 -26.46
C SER A 464 -23.18 -1.28 -25.69
N LYS A 465 -23.83 -2.27 -25.09
CA LYS A 465 -25.06 -2.12 -24.29
C LYS A 465 -24.75 -1.86 -22.79
N VAL A 466 -23.51 -1.98 -22.37
CA VAL A 466 -23.07 -1.77 -20.98
C VAL A 466 -22.96 -0.28 -20.70
N MET A 467 -23.58 0.17 -19.61
CA MET A 467 -23.38 1.53 -19.10
C MET A 467 -22.20 1.54 -18.14
N PHE A 468 -21.07 2.06 -18.58
CA PHE A 468 -19.90 2.24 -17.73
C PHE A 468 -20.00 3.51 -16.89
N VAL A 469 -19.71 3.39 -15.60
CA VAL A 469 -19.54 4.51 -14.66
C VAL A 469 -18.19 4.34 -13.97
N ALA A 470 -17.40 5.38 -13.90
CA ALA A 470 -16.11 5.37 -13.22
C ALA A 470 -16.16 6.13 -11.90
N THR A 471 -15.30 5.77 -10.94
CA THR A 471 -15.06 6.57 -9.75
C THR A 471 -13.59 6.85 -9.56
N ALA A 472 -13.27 8.04 -9.08
CA ALA A 472 -11.92 8.44 -8.70
C ALA A 472 -11.94 9.30 -7.43
N ASN A 473 -10.82 9.35 -6.71
CA ASN A 473 -10.65 10.33 -5.64
C ASN A 473 -9.96 11.59 -6.15
N THR A 474 -9.05 11.45 -7.10
CA THR A 474 -8.30 12.56 -7.72
C THR A 474 -8.20 12.36 -9.24
N LEU A 475 -8.09 13.44 -9.99
CA LEU A 475 -7.93 13.41 -11.45
C LEU A 475 -6.47 13.28 -11.88
N SER A 476 -5.54 13.75 -11.06
CA SER A 476 -4.13 13.90 -11.42
C SER A 476 -3.40 12.60 -11.76
N SER A 477 -3.91 11.46 -11.29
CA SER A 477 -3.33 10.14 -11.53
C SER A 477 -3.99 9.37 -12.69
N ILE A 478 -5.05 9.93 -13.28
CA ILE A 478 -5.75 9.31 -14.42
C ILE A 478 -5.05 9.73 -15.71
N PRO A 479 -4.67 8.80 -16.60
CA PRO A 479 -4.08 9.15 -17.89
C PRO A 479 -4.99 10.02 -18.76
N GLY A 480 -4.40 11.02 -19.45
CA GLY A 480 -5.12 11.96 -20.30
C GLY A 480 -6.09 11.32 -21.29
N PRO A 481 -5.69 10.28 -22.07
CA PRO A 481 -6.59 9.62 -23.03
C PRO A 481 -7.85 9.01 -22.40
N LEU A 482 -7.81 8.60 -21.12
CA LEU A 482 -9.00 8.14 -20.40
C LEU A 482 -9.88 9.33 -19.97
N LEU A 483 -9.24 10.44 -19.52
CA LEU A 483 -9.97 11.65 -19.12
C LEU A 483 -10.76 12.25 -20.30
N ASP A 484 -10.20 12.23 -21.50
CA ASP A 484 -10.83 12.75 -22.73
C ASP A 484 -12.15 12.03 -23.08
N ARG A 485 -12.34 10.81 -22.59
CA ARG A 485 -13.56 10.00 -22.79
C ARG A 485 -14.55 10.10 -21.63
N MET A 486 -14.20 10.85 -20.58
CA MET A 486 -14.99 10.91 -19.36
C MET A 486 -15.70 12.26 -19.19
N GLU A 487 -16.95 12.21 -18.82
CA GLU A 487 -17.67 13.34 -18.27
C GLU A 487 -17.45 13.39 -16.75
N ILE A 488 -16.69 14.39 -16.30
CA ILE A 488 -16.28 14.52 -14.92
C ILE A 488 -17.38 15.19 -14.11
N ILE A 489 -17.91 14.47 -13.12
CA ILE A 489 -18.85 14.98 -12.13
C ILE A 489 -18.15 15.06 -10.78
N SER A 490 -17.82 16.27 -10.35
CA SER A 490 -17.16 16.52 -9.06
C SER A 490 -18.16 16.44 -7.91
N ILE A 491 -17.90 15.56 -6.95
CA ILE A 491 -18.68 15.39 -5.73
C ILE A 491 -17.87 15.96 -4.57
N ALA A 492 -18.34 17.06 -4.02
CA ALA A 492 -17.72 17.69 -2.86
C ALA A 492 -18.03 16.93 -1.55
N GLY A 493 -17.36 17.34 -0.47
CA GLY A 493 -17.68 16.88 0.88
C GLY A 493 -19.02 17.44 1.38
N TYR A 494 -19.50 16.83 2.46
CA TYR A 494 -20.75 17.23 3.13
C TYR A 494 -20.51 18.23 4.26
N THR A 495 -21.45 19.16 4.43
CA THR A 495 -21.55 20.01 5.61
C THR A 495 -21.94 19.22 6.85
N GLU A 496 -21.81 19.80 8.04
CA GLU A 496 -22.24 19.14 9.29
C GLU A 496 -23.74 18.84 9.28
N LEU A 497 -24.57 19.75 8.77
CA LEU A 497 -26.02 19.57 8.68
C LEU A 497 -26.39 18.45 7.70
N GLU A 498 -25.76 18.42 6.52
CA GLU A 498 -25.94 17.32 5.57
C GLU A 498 -25.52 15.97 6.18
N LYS A 499 -24.40 15.93 6.92
CA LYS A 499 -23.95 14.70 7.62
C LYS A 499 -24.94 14.24 8.67
N VAL A 500 -25.56 15.15 9.42
CA VAL A 500 -26.62 14.81 10.40
C VAL A 500 -27.82 14.20 9.68
N HIS A 501 -28.25 14.81 8.57
CA HIS A 501 -29.35 14.28 7.76
C HIS A 501 -29.04 12.88 7.21
N ILE A 502 -27.90 12.73 6.57
CA ILE A 502 -27.43 11.43 6.04
C ILE A 502 -27.32 10.38 7.16
N ALA A 503 -26.80 10.79 8.33
CA ALA A 503 -26.68 9.89 9.46
C ALA A 503 -28.03 9.40 9.95
N ARG A 504 -29.03 10.29 10.03
CA ARG A 504 -30.37 9.99 10.54
C ARG A 504 -31.19 9.15 9.56
N GLU A 505 -31.21 9.52 8.29
CA GLU A 505 -32.10 8.90 7.30
C GLU A 505 -31.49 7.63 6.67
N HIS A 506 -30.16 7.54 6.53
CA HIS A 506 -29.52 6.46 5.82
C HIS A 506 -28.60 5.60 6.71
N LEU A 507 -27.63 6.22 7.43
CA LEU A 507 -26.62 5.44 8.13
C LEU A 507 -27.17 4.74 9.37
N LEU A 508 -27.93 5.45 10.20
CA LEU A 508 -28.48 4.88 11.43
C LEU A 508 -29.46 3.73 11.17
N PRO A 509 -30.46 3.84 10.25
CA PRO A 509 -31.34 2.72 9.90
C PRO A 509 -30.56 1.51 9.37
N LYS A 510 -29.58 1.73 8.52
CA LYS A 510 -28.70 0.68 8.00
C LYS A 510 -27.96 -0.03 9.14
N GLN A 511 -27.32 0.74 10.01
CA GLN A 511 -26.53 0.19 11.11
C GLN A 511 -27.42 -0.50 12.18
N LEU A 512 -28.62 -0.03 12.41
CA LEU A 512 -29.61 -0.73 13.27
C LEU A 512 -29.90 -2.12 12.71
N LYS A 513 -30.19 -2.22 11.41
CA LYS A 513 -30.50 -3.49 10.74
C LYS A 513 -29.30 -4.46 10.79
N GLU A 514 -28.10 -3.98 10.48
CA GLU A 514 -26.87 -4.78 10.50
C GLU A 514 -26.52 -5.32 11.89
N HIS A 515 -26.87 -4.60 12.95
CA HIS A 515 -26.60 -4.99 14.35
C HIS A 515 -27.79 -5.63 15.06
N GLY A 516 -28.88 -5.98 14.34
CA GLY A 516 -30.07 -6.63 14.91
C GLY A 516 -30.86 -5.76 15.87
N LEU A 517 -30.71 -4.44 15.80
CA LEU A 517 -31.46 -3.49 16.63
C LEU A 517 -32.72 -3.01 15.88
N ARG A 518 -33.84 -2.90 16.60
CA ARG A 518 -35.07 -2.31 16.07
C ARG A 518 -35.06 -0.79 16.27
N LYS A 519 -35.81 -0.03 15.46
CA LYS A 519 -35.96 1.44 15.60
C LYS A 519 -36.37 1.88 17.03
N GLY A 520 -37.09 1.03 17.77
CA GLY A 520 -37.48 1.29 19.17
C GLY A 520 -36.38 1.04 20.21
N ASN A 521 -35.33 0.30 19.88
CA ASN A 521 -34.24 -0.04 20.81
C ASN A 521 -33.25 1.12 21.01
N LEU A 522 -32.96 1.85 19.97
CA LEU A 522 -31.97 2.94 19.95
C LEU A 522 -32.58 4.18 19.29
N GLN A 523 -32.54 5.28 20.01
CA GLN A 523 -32.86 6.61 19.50
C GLN A 523 -31.61 7.49 19.69
N VAL A 524 -31.09 8.04 18.63
CA VAL A 524 -29.95 8.98 18.65
C VAL A 524 -30.50 10.37 18.33
N ARG A 525 -30.20 11.34 19.18
CA ARG A 525 -30.65 12.73 18.99
C ARG A 525 -29.68 13.43 18.02
N ASP A 526 -30.14 14.47 17.33
CA ASP A 526 -29.34 15.24 16.36
C ASP A 526 -28.12 15.89 17.02
N GLU A 527 -28.24 16.36 18.27
CA GLU A 527 -27.13 16.90 19.04
C GLU A 527 -26.06 15.83 19.30
N ALA A 528 -26.50 14.57 19.51
CA ALA A 528 -25.56 13.46 19.67
C ALA A 528 -24.87 13.07 18.35
N LEU A 529 -25.53 13.22 17.19
CA LEU A 529 -24.92 13.04 15.88
C LEU A 529 -23.92 14.16 15.61
N LEU A 530 -24.23 15.41 15.93
CA LEU A 530 -23.31 16.54 15.84
C LEU A 530 -22.07 16.34 16.71
N GLU A 531 -22.24 15.82 17.93
CA GLU A 531 -21.16 15.48 18.84
C GLU A 531 -20.20 14.44 18.20
N ILE A 532 -20.76 13.40 17.54
CA ILE A 532 -19.95 12.41 16.83
C ILE A 532 -19.21 13.08 15.67
N ILE A 533 -19.88 13.88 14.87
CA ILE A 533 -19.32 14.54 13.68
C ILE A 533 -18.15 15.44 14.09
N ARG A 534 -18.31 16.26 15.12
CA ARG A 534 -17.37 17.29 15.54
C ARG A 534 -16.15 16.74 16.26
N TYR A 535 -16.35 15.76 17.14
CA TYR A 535 -15.31 15.32 18.07
C TYR A 535 -14.74 13.93 17.80
N TYR A 536 -15.39 13.13 16.92
CA TYR A 536 -14.95 11.76 16.62
C TYR A 536 -14.72 11.49 15.15
N THR A 537 -14.96 12.49 14.27
CA THR A 537 -14.68 12.38 12.83
C THR A 537 -13.95 13.60 12.29
N ARG A 538 -13.06 13.38 11.29
CA ARG A 538 -12.40 14.44 10.51
C ARG A 538 -12.29 13.94 9.08
N GLU A 539 -13.36 14.10 8.33
CA GLU A 539 -13.48 13.60 6.95
C GLU A 539 -14.45 14.47 6.14
N ALA A 540 -14.25 14.52 4.82
CA ALA A 540 -15.18 15.17 3.90
C ALA A 540 -16.49 14.40 3.73
N GLY A 541 -16.41 13.07 3.64
CA GLY A 541 -17.56 12.18 3.52
C GLY A 541 -18.15 11.73 4.84
N VAL A 542 -18.75 10.54 4.85
CA VAL A 542 -19.45 9.94 6.02
C VAL A 542 -18.97 8.55 6.40
N ARG A 543 -17.81 8.10 5.88
CA ARG A 543 -17.32 6.73 6.12
C ARG A 543 -16.90 6.49 7.58
N THR A 544 -16.20 7.47 8.17
CA THR A 544 -15.78 7.38 9.57
C THR A 544 -16.99 7.58 10.48
N LEU A 545 -17.91 8.49 10.10
CA LEU A 545 -19.18 8.69 10.80
C LEU A 545 -19.98 7.38 10.87
N GLU A 546 -20.12 6.65 9.77
CA GLU A 546 -20.77 5.34 9.73
C GLU A 546 -20.11 4.35 10.70
N ARG A 547 -18.76 4.31 10.73
CA ARG A 547 -18.01 3.45 11.66
C ARG A 547 -18.26 3.82 13.13
N GLN A 548 -18.35 5.11 13.45
CA GLN A 548 -18.64 5.55 14.82
C GLN A 548 -20.09 5.22 15.21
N ILE A 549 -21.06 5.42 14.32
CA ILE A 549 -22.45 5.00 14.53
C ILE A 549 -22.53 3.48 14.74
N ALA A 550 -21.83 2.69 13.92
CA ALA A 550 -21.73 1.24 14.11
C ALA A 550 -21.15 0.86 15.48
N LYS A 551 -20.13 1.60 15.96
CA LYS A 551 -19.55 1.41 17.29
C LYS A 551 -20.56 1.73 18.41
N VAL A 552 -21.36 2.78 18.24
CA VAL A 552 -22.46 3.12 19.15
C VAL A 552 -23.50 1.99 19.16
N CYS A 553 -23.95 1.53 17.98
CA CYS A 553 -24.91 0.43 17.85
C CYS A 553 -24.41 -0.86 18.55
N ARG A 554 -23.15 -1.26 18.35
CA ARG A 554 -22.56 -2.44 19.02
C ARG A 554 -22.56 -2.31 20.55
N LYS A 555 -22.18 -1.15 21.08
CA LYS A 555 -22.18 -0.92 22.53
C LYS A 555 -23.59 -0.89 23.12
N VAL A 556 -24.52 -0.30 22.39
CA VAL A 556 -25.95 -0.30 22.78
C VAL A 556 -26.52 -1.71 22.74
N ALA A 557 -26.22 -2.49 21.69
CA ALA A 557 -26.62 -3.90 21.61
C ALA A 557 -26.11 -4.69 22.81
N LYS A 558 -24.84 -4.51 23.20
CA LYS A 558 -24.30 -5.11 24.42
C LYS A 558 -25.10 -4.73 25.66
N ILE A 559 -25.41 -3.44 25.86
CA ILE A 559 -26.14 -2.98 27.03
C ILE A 559 -27.57 -3.57 27.06
N ILE A 560 -28.24 -3.65 25.91
CA ILE A 560 -29.59 -4.22 25.81
C ILE A 560 -29.60 -5.69 26.22
N VAL A 561 -28.60 -6.45 25.74
CA VAL A 561 -28.49 -7.89 26.05
C VAL A 561 -28.08 -8.13 27.49
N THR A 562 -27.15 -7.33 28.06
CA THR A 562 -26.61 -7.56 29.40
C THR A 562 -27.48 -6.96 30.52
N ALA A 563 -28.17 -5.85 30.27
CA ALA A 563 -28.93 -5.12 31.29
C ALA A 563 -30.45 -5.19 31.10
N GLU A 564 -30.95 -6.06 30.20
CA GLU A 564 -32.36 -6.25 29.83
C GLU A 564 -33.14 -4.95 29.52
N ARG A 565 -32.42 -3.92 29.11
CA ARG A 565 -33.02 -2.63 28.75
C ARG A 565 -33.60 -2.70 27.34
N LYS A 566 -34.89 -2.40 27.20
CA LYS A 566 -35.58 -2.45 25.89
C LYS A 566 -35.33 -1.22 25.00
N ARG A 567 -34.96 -0.07 25.59
CA ARG A 567 -34.81 1.22 24.90
C ARG A 567 -33.68 2.04 25.50
N ILE A 568 -32.84 2.62 24.63
CA ILE A 568 -31.75 3.54 24.98
C ILE A 568 -31.87 4.79 24.12
N VAL A 569 -31.90 5.96 24.78
CA VAL A 569 -31.79 7.27 24.13
C VAL A 569 -30.35 7.74 24.28
N VAL A 570 -29.69 8.04 23.17
CA VAL A 570 -28.34 8.54 23.13
C VAL A 570 -28.37 10.06 22.97
N THR A 571 -27.88 10.73 23.99
CA THR A 571 -27.64 12.17 24.03
C THR A 571 -26.17 12.47 23.90
N GLU A 572 -25.82 13.72 23.75
CA GLU A 572 -24.44 14.24 23.69
C GLU A 572 -23.52 13.66 24.79
N LYS A 573 -23.98 13.79 26.08
CA LYS A 573 -23.22 13.25 27.22
C LYS A 573 -22.98 11.74 27.11
N LYS A 574 -23.97 11.01 26.60
CA LYS A 574 -23.89 9.56 26.47
C LYS A 574 -22.95 9.09 25.33
N ILE A 575 -22.68 9.96 24.36
CA ILE A 575 -21.66 9.69 23.32
C ILE A 575 -20.29 9.55 23.97
N VAL A 576 -19.92 10.41 24.90
CA VAL A 576 -18.64 10.34 25.61
C VAL A 576 -18.51 9.03 26.40
N ASP A 577 -19.60 8.56 27.04
CA ASP A 577 -19.61 7.26 27.72
C ASP A 577 -19.44 6.09 26.74
N LEU A 578 -20.06 6.20 25.56
CA LEU A 578 -20.04 5.14 24.55
C LEU A 578 -18.77 5.15 23.68
N LEU A 579 -18.26 6.29 23.27
CA LEU A 579 -17.13 6.38 22.35
C LEU A 579 -15.79 6.65 23.06
N GLY A 580 -15.83 7.18 24.30
CA GLY A 580 -14.68 7.59 25.09
C GLY A 580 -14.39 9.09 24.94
N LYS A 581 -13.23 9.54 25.38
CA LYS A 581 -12.80 10.95 25.29
C LYS A 581 -12.80 11.43 23.83
N HIS A 582 -13.05 12.72 23.64
CA HIS A 582 -12.96 13.37 22.33
C HIS A 582 -11.62 13.09 21.66
N ILE A 583 -11.67 12.73 20.38
CA ILE A 583 -10.47 12.44 19.57
C ILE A 583 -9.96 13.74 18.94
N PHE A 584 -10.88 14.57 18.48
CA PHE A 584 -10.59 15.84 17.85
C PHE A 584 -11.09 16.99 18.72
N ARG A 585 -10.47 18.16 18.55
CA ARG A 585 -10.95 19.39 19.16
C ARG A 585 -11.69 20.19 18.10
N TYR A 586 -12.87 20.66 18.42
CA TYR A 586 -13.72 21.49 17.55
C TYR A 586 -13.54 22.96 17.90
N GLY A 587 -13.55 23.85 16.89
CA GLY A 587 -13.51 25.30 17.12
C GLY A 587 -12.18 25.82 17.62
N GLN A 588 -11.06 25.30 17.12
CA GLN A 588 -9.74 25.82 17.44
C GLN A 588 -9.27 26.92 16.46
N ALA A 589 -10.10 27.94 16.26
CA ALA A 589 -9.49 29.25 15.95
C ALA A 589 -8.66 29.69 17.16
N GLU A 590 -7.51 30.29 16.92
CA GLU A 590 -6.69 30.86 18.00
C GLU A 590 -7.52 31.75 18.91
N LYS A 591 -7.23 31.75 20.23
CA LYS A 591 -8.01 32.52 21.18
C LYS A 591 -7.69 34.01 21.15
N THR A 592 -6.55 34.39 20.64
CA THR A 592 -6.02 35.75 20.61
C THR A 592 -5.37 36.04 19.25
N ASP A 593 -5.39 37.30 18.84
CA ASP A 593 -4.63 37.77 17.69
C ASP A 593 -3.14 37.64 17.98
N GLN A 594 -2.37 37.13 17.02
CA GLN A 594 -0.94 36.80 17.25
C GLN A 594 -0.06 37.43 16.17
N VAL A 595 1.14 37.86 16.60
CA VAL A 595 2.18 38.34 15.70
C VAL A 595 2.91 37.14 15.10
N GLY A 596 3.13 37.16 13.79
CA GLY A 596 3.86 36.11 13.09
C GLY A 596 3.08 34.81 12.90
N MET A 597 1.78 34.80 13.14
CA MET A 597 0.92 33.63 12.98
C MET A 597 -0.29 33.95 12.10
N ALA A 598 -0.53 33.15 11.06
CA ALA A 598 -1.67 33.30 10.17
C ALA A 598 -2.35 31.94 9.91
N THR A 599 -3.66 31.96 9.72
CA THR A 599 -4.45 30.75 9.42
C THR A 599 -4.69 30.63 7.93
N GLY A 600 -4.06 29.64 7.32
CA GLY A 600 -4.30 29.24 5.93
C GLY A 600 -5.40 28.19 5.83
N LEU A 601 -5.94 28.04 4.62
CA LEU A 601 -6.94 27.02 4.28
C LEU A 601 -6.32 26.04 3.28
N ALA A 602 -6.33 24.76 3.64
CA ALA A 602 -5.78 23.68 2.84
C ALA A 602 -6.88 22.73 2.36
N TYR A 603 -6.60 22.01 1.29
CA TYR A 603 -7.39 20.89 0.81
C TYR A 603 -6.56 19.61 0.86
N THR A 604 -7.15 18.56 1.40
CA THR A 604 -6.52 17.24 1.53
C THR A 604 -7.46 16.16 1.01
N ALA A 605 -6.95 14.94 0.82
CA ALA A 605 -7.79 13.79 0.48
C ALA A 605 -8.91 13.49 1.51
N ALA A 606 -8.77 13.98 2.74
CA ALA A 606 -9.80 13.89 3.77
C ALA A 606 -10.80 15.07 3.75
N GLY A 607 -10.60 16.05 2.89
CA GLY A 607 -11.38 17.28 2.76
C GLY A 607 -10.59 18.52 3.12
N GLY A 608 -11.30 19.64 3.31
CA GLY A 608 -10.69 20.90 3.74
C GLY A 608 -10.17 20.86 5.17
N ASP A 609 -9.09 21.57 5.42
CA ASP A 609 -8.46 21.73 6.73
C ASP A 609 -7.94 23.14 6.94
N THR A 610 -7.75 23.54 8.19
CA THR A 610 -7.08 24.81 8.55
C THR A 610 -5.59 24.53 8.80
N LEU A 611 -4.75 25.46 8.36
CA LEU A 611 -3.31 25.34 8.41
C LEU A 611 -2.73 26.55 9.16
N ALA A 612 -2.25 26.34 10.37
CA ALA A 612 -1.50 27.38 11.07
C ALA A 612 -0.13 27.56 10.41
N ILE A 613 0.26 28.80 10.12
CA ILE A 613 1.58 29.15 9.61
C ILE A 613 2.23 30.08 10.63
N GLU A 614 3.30 29.62 11.21
CA GLU A 614 4.07 30.32 12.24
C GLU A 614 5.37 30.86 11.67
N VAL A 615 5.68 32.11 11.93
CA VAL A 615 6.93 32.75 11.52
C VAL A 615 7.63 33.30 12.72
N SER A 616 8.89 32.92 12.87
CA SER A 616 9.80 33.46 13.88
C SER A 616 10.94 34.21 13.18
N VAL A 617 11.24 35.39 13.68
CA VAL A 617 12.36 36.21 13.24
C VAL A 617 13.35 36.33 14.35
N ALA A 618 14.59 35.95 14.12
CA ALA A 618 15.68 36.00 15.10
C ALA A 618 16.92 36.67 14.48
N PRO A 619 17.76 37.39 15.27
CA PRO A 619 19.03 37.88 14.77
C PRO A 619 19.88 36.79 14.18
N GLY A 620 20.38 36.97 12.95
CA GLY A 620 21.08 35.93 12.23
C GLY A 620 21.87 36.41 11.03
N LYS A 621 22.04 35.54 10.03
CA LYS A 621 22.84 35.80 8.81
C LYS A 621 22.01 35.72 7.52
N GLY A 622 20.71 35.93 7.60
CA GLY A 622 19.85 35.93 6.43
C GLY A 622 19.38 34.57 5.97
N LYS A 623 19.31 33.57 6.84
CA LYS A 623 18.82 32.23 6.46
C LYS A 623 17.30 32.18 6.47
N LEU A 624 16.72 31.67 5.37
CA LEU A 624 15.31 31.26 5.33
C LEU A 624 15.22 29.76 5.67
N ILE A 625 14.61 29.44 6.81
CA ILE A 625 14.44 28.08 7.31
C ILE A 625 12.98 27.70 7.14
N LEU A 626 12.72 26.57 6.47
CA LEU A 626 11.38 26.07 6.20
C LEU A 626 11.21 24.70 6.84
N THR A 627 10.23 24.53 7.72
CA THR A 627 9.95 23.26 8.40
C THR A 627 8.45 22.89 8.37
N GLY A 628 8.11 21.61 8.55
CA GLY A 628 6.74 21.11 8.55
C GLY A 628 6.41 20.10 7.43
N LYS A 629 7.43 19.41 6.87
CA LYS A 629 7.30 18.50 5.71
C LYS A 629 6.65 19.17 4.50
N LEU A 630 7.15 20.34 4.14
CA LEU A 630 6.70 21.09 2.97
C LEU A 630 7.21 20.42 1.69
N GLY A 631 6.33 20.20 0.73
CA GLY A 631 6.68 19.82 -0.64
C GLY A 631 7.36 20.97 -1.40
N ASP A 632 7.83 20.69 -2.60
CA ASP A 632 8.67 21.65 -3.34
C ASP A 632 7.87 22.87 -3.80
N VAL A 633 6.62 22.70 -4.25
CA VAL A 633 5.74 23.81 -4.65
C VAL A 633 5.46 24.77 -3.47
N MET A 634 5.28 24.22 -2.27
CA MET A 634 5.05 25.03 -1.08
C MET A 634 6.31 25.77 -0.60
N LYS A 635 7.50 25.19 -0.80
CA LYS A 635 8.80 25.85 -0.55
C LYS A 635 9.03 27.00 -1.54
N GLU A 636 8.71 26.79 -2.82
CA GLU A 636 8.78 27.84 -3.86
C GLU A 636 7.82 28.98 -3.53
N SER A 637 6.61 28.69 -3.06
CA SER A 637 5.64 29.69 -2.62
C SER A 637 6.16 30.53 -1.45
N ALA A 638 6.83 29.90 -0.49
CA ALA A 638 7.49 30.62 0.62
C ALA A 638 8.63 31.52 0.13
N GLN A 639 9.42 31.06 -0.83
CA GLN A 639 10.49 31.86 -1.44
C GLN A 639 9.93 33.04 -2.25
N ALA A 640 8.83 32.83 -2.98
CA ALA A 640 8.14 33.90 -3.71
C ALA A 640 7.61 34.98 -2.75
N ALA A 641 6.96 34.58 -1.66
CA ALA A 641 6.51 35.48 -0.60
C ALA A 641 7.67 36.28 0.01
N PHE A 642 8.76 35.61 0.35
CA PHE A 642 9.96 36.26 0.87
C PHE A 642 10.58 37.27 -0.12
N SER A 643 10.67 36.90 -1.41
CA SER A 643 11.22 37.75 -2.44
C SER A 643 10.34 38.99 -2.69
N TYR A 644 9.02 38.83 -2.66
CA TYR A 644 8.07 39.95 -2.77
C TYR A 644 8.24 40.94 -1.62
N ILE A 645 8.30 40.45 -0.38
CA ILE A 645 8.45 41.31 0.79
C ILE A 645 9.80 42.07 0.75
N ARG A 646 10.85 41.40 0.33
CA ARG A 646 12.18 41.99 0.18
C ARG A 646 12.14 43.16 -0.86
N SER A 647 11.43 42.99 -1.96
CA SER A 647 11.34 44.01 -2.99
C SER A 647 10.52 45.25 -2.59
N ARG A 648 9.64 45.10 -1.58
CA ARG A 648 8.74 46.16 -1.09
C ARG A 648 8.96 46.51 0.40
N ALA A 649 10.12 46.20 0.93
CA ALA A 649 10.39 46.36 2.37
C ALA A 649 10.14 47.78 2.88
N GLU A 650 10.58 48.82 2.13
CA GLU A 650 10.36 50.25 2.47
C GLU A 650 8.88 50.61 2.51
N GLU A 651 8.10 50.19 1.50
CA GLU A 651 6.66 50.46 1.41
C GLU A 651 5.88 49.78 2.57
N LEU A 652 6.34 48.59 2.97
CA LEU A 652 5.78 47.82 4.06
C LEU A 652 6.29 48.26 5.45
N GLN A 653 7.10 49.31 5.52
CA GLN A 653 7.73 49.80 6.77
C GLN A 653 8.61 48.75 7.47
N ILE A 654 9.27 47.90 6.68
CA ILE A 654 10.22 46.87 7.15
C ILE A 654 11.64 47.36 6.87
N ASP A 655 12.60 47.04 7.77
CA ASP A 655 14.03 47.35 7.52
C ASP A 655 14.47 46.72 6.16
N PRO A 656 14.93 47.49 5.18
CA PRO A 656 15.36 46.94 3.89
C PRO A 656 16.43 45.86 3.99
N ASN A 657 17.23 45.90 5.06
CA ASN A 657 18.29 44.94 5.31
C ASN A 657 17.85 43.77 6.25
N PHE A 658 16.55 43.62 6.48
CA PHE A 658 16.04 42.56 7.35
C PHE A 658 16.54 41.17 6.94
N HIS A 659 16.70 40.95 5.65
CA HIS A 659 17.13 39.71 5.05
C HIS A 659 18.62 39.39 5.23
N GLU A 660 19.44 40.32 5.73
CA GLU A 660 20.86 40.13 6.05
C GLU A 660 21.08 40.04 7.56
N LYS A 661 20.22 40.67 8.35
CA LYS A 661 20.35 40.80 9.78
C LYS A 661 19.60 39.74 10.57
N ASN A 662 18.61 39.07 9.96
CA ASN A 662 17.75 38.13 10.64
C ASN A 662 17.66 36.78 9.91
N ASP A 663 17.69 35.73 10.68
CA ASP A 663 17.27 34.40 10.22
C ASP A 663 15.75 34.31 10.39
N ILE A 664 15.07 33.85 9.35
CA ILE A 664 13.62 33.73 9.30
C ILE A 664 13.24 32.25 9.25
N HIS A 665 12.42 31.84 10.20
CA HIS A 665 11.94 30.46 10.28
C HIS A 665 10.43 30.44 10.06
N ILE A 666 10.01 29.83 8.95
CA ILE A 666 8.59 29.53 8.66
C ILE A 666 8.33 28.09 9.04
N HIS A 667 7.43 27.89 9.99
CA HIS A 667 7.02 26.58 10.46
C HIS A 667 5.55 26.35 10.16
N VAL A 668 5.25 25.17 9.61
CA VAL A 668 3.86 24.71 9.43
C VAL A 668 3.68 23.46 10.29
N PRO A 669 2.99 23.57 11.44
CA PRO A 669 2.76 22.48 12.38
C PRO A 669 2.16 21.22 11.75
N GLU A 670 2.05 20.13 12.52
CA GLU A 670 1.59 18.82 12.07
C GLU A 670 2.53 18.14 11.05
N GLY A 671 3.82 18.04 11.39
CA GLY A 671 4.87 17.43 10.56
C GLY A 671 4.67 15.95 10.20
N ALA A 672 3.63 15.29 10.72
CA ALA A 672 3.27 13.92 10.31
C ALA A 672 2.62 13.86 8.93
N VAL A 673 1.98 14.96 8.48
CA VAL A 673 1.26 15.03 7.19
C VAL A 673 2.09 15.85 6.21
N PRO A 674 2.47 15.30 5.04
CA PRO A 674 3.09 16.06 3.96
C PRO A 674 2.13 17.16 3.46
N LYS A 675 2.67 18.34 3.20
CA LYS A 675 1.92 19.50 2.73
C LYS A 675 2.58 20.03 1.47
N ASP A 676 1.79 20.19 0.41
CA ASP A 676 2.26 20.75 -0.85
C ASP A 676 1.17 21.57 -1.54
N GLY A 677 1.58 22.54 -2.33
CA GLY A 677 0.69 23.38 -3.11
C GLY A 677 0.97 24.90 -2.94
N PRO A 678 0.62 25.70 -3.96
CA PRO A 678 0.92 27.16 -3.98
C PRO A 678 -0.08 27.98 -3.17
N SER A 679 -1.24 27.44 -2.79
CA SER A 679 -2.37 28.18 -2.22
C SER A 679 -2.16 28.75 -0.80
N ALA A 680 -1.02 28.47 -0.17
CA ALA A 680 -0.62 29.05 1.11
C ALA A 680 0.23 30.32 0.97
N GLY A 681 0.48 30.79 -0.25
CA GLY A 681 1.39 31.90 -0.54
C GLY A 681 1.02 33.20 0.15
N ILE A 682 -0.24 33.62 0.05
CA ILE A 682 -0.70 34.86 0.76
C ILE A 682 -0.67 34.69 2.26
N THR A 683 -0.92 33.49 2.79
CA THR A 683 -0.86 33.22 4.23
C THR A 683 0.59 33.33 4.76
N MET A 684 1.54 32.75 4.02
CA MET A 684 2.96 32.83 4.37
C MET A 684 3.46 34.29 4.31
N ALA A 685 3.07 35.02 3.28
CA ALA A 685 3.41 36.43 3.14
C ALA A 685 2.85 37.27 4.30
N THR A 686 1.57 37.06 4.64
CA THR A 686 0.91 37.79 5.75
C THR A 686 1.55 37.47 7.10
N ALA A 687 1.83 36.20 7.40
CA ALA A 687 2.51 35.80 8.63
C ALA A 687 3.92 36.40 8.71
N LEU A 688 4.65 36.43 7.60
CA LEU A 688 6.00 36.97 7.55
C LEU A 688 5.99 38.50 7.71
N ILE A 689 5.08 39.23 7.08
CA ILE A 689 4.91 40.66 7.24
C ILE A 689 4.51 40.99 8.68
N SER A 690 3.58 40.24 9.26
CA SER A 690 3.19 40.37 10.65
C SER A 690 4.39 40.20 11.60
N ALA A 691 5.23 39.19 11.38
CA ALA A 691 6.42 38.94 12.21
C ALA A 691 7.47 40.05 12.10
N LEU A 692 7.62 40.65 10.90
CA LEU A 692 8.61 41.71 10.64
C LEU A 692 8.13 43.09 11.10
N THR A 693 6.81 43.36 11.04
CA THR A 693 6.22 44.64 11.45
C THR A 693 5.77 44.64 12.91
N GLY A 694 5.62 43.50 13.54
CA GLY A 694 5.05 43.37 14.87
C GLY A 694 3.53 43.59 14.94
N ILE A 695 2.85 43.66 13.83
CA ILE A 695 1.39 43.83 13.75
C ILE A 695 0.72 42.45 13.81
N PRO A 696 -0.21 42.20 14.74
CA PRO A 696 -0.84 40.90 14.85
C PRO A 696 -1.80 40.59 13.71
N VAL A 697 -1.93 39.33 13.36
CA VAL A 697 -2.94 38.83 12.44
C VAL A 697 -4.23 38.51 13.19
N SER A 698 -5.37 38.86 12.63
CA SER A 698 -6.67 38.56 13.21
C SER A 698 -6.92 37.06 13.27
N LYS A 699 -7.29 36.55 14.45
CA LYS A 699 -7.64 35.15 14.72
C LYS A 699 -8.90 34.67 13.97
N GLU A 700 -9.75 35.61 13.54
CA GLU A 700 -11.02 35.31 12.90
C GLU A 700 -10.88 35.12 11.39
N VAL A 701 -9.68 35.40 10.84
CA VAL A 701 -9.42 35.41 9.41
C VAL A 701 -8.73 34.12 8.98
N GLY A 702 -9.35 33.44 8.02
CA GLY A 702 -8.70 32.40 7.23
C GLY A 702 -8.38 32.91 5.83
N MET A 703 -7.29 32.45 5.23
CA MET A 703 -6.92 32.93 3.91
C MET A 703 -6.38 31.81 3.02
N THR A 704 -6.57 31.97 1.72
CA THR A 704 -6.04 31.07 0.70
C THR A 704 -5.81 31.82 -0.59
N GLY A 705 -4.67 31.60 -1.22
CA GLY A 705 -4.30 32.25 -2.48
C GLY A 705 -2.84 31.98 -2.80
N GLU A 706 -2.53 31.85 -4.08
CA GLU A 706 -1.16 31.84 -4.56
C GLU A 706 -0.65 33.27 -4.71
N ILE A 707 0.61 33.52 -4.38
CA ILE A 707 1.23 34.82 -4.51
C ILE A 707 2.24 34.87 -5.66
N THR A 708 2.25 35.91 -6.45
CA THR A 708 3.31 36.15 -7.44
C THR A 708 4.39 37.09 -6.87
N LEU A 709 5.54 37.16 -7.54
CA LEU A 709 6.65 38.08 -7.20
C LEU A 709 6.24 39.56 -7.26
N ARG A 710 5.06 39.89 -7.82
CA ARG A 710 4.49 41.24 -7.90
C ARG A 710 3.33 41.47 -6.95
N GLY A 711 3.05 40.52 -6.06
CA GLY A 711 1.97 40.62 -5.08
C GLY A 711 0.57 40.32 -5.60
N ARG A 712 0.40 39.91 -6.86
CA ARG A 712 -0.91 39.47 -7.37
C ARG A 712 -1.32 38.18 -6.68
N VAL A 713 -2.60 38.09 -6.39
CA VAL A 713 -3.23 36.88 -5.79
C VAL A 713 -3.88 36.09 -6.92
N LEU A 714 -3.40 34.85 -7.11
CA LEU A 714 -3.86 33.95 -8.17
C LEU A 714 -4.90 32.94 -7.65
N PRO A 715 -5.80 32.44 -8.55
CA PRO A 715 -6.89 31.56 -8.19
C PRO A 715 -6.40 30.21 -7.67
N ILE A 716 -7.26 29.57 -6.86
CA ILE A 716 -6.99 28.29 -6.20
C ILE A 716 -8.10 27.28 -6.46
N GLY A 717 -7.82 25.99 -6.23
CA GLY A 717 -8.82 24.93 -6.26
C GLY A 717 -9.36 24.56 -4.88
N GLY A 718 -10.53 23.89 -4.85
CA GLY A 718 -11.13 23.33 -3.64
C GLY A 718 -11.69 24.38 -2.68
N LEU A 719 -12.24 25.49 -3.21
CA LEU A 719 -12.75 26.60 -2.39
C LEU A 719 -13.88 26.12 -1.47
N LYS A 720 -14.81 25.30 -1.94
CA LYS A 720 -15.92 24.77 -1.14
C LYS A 720 -15.41 24.04 0.11
N GLU A 721 -14.47 23.11 -0.05
CA GLU A 721 -13.91 22.31 1.06
C GLU A 721 -13.13 23.18 2.05
N LYS A 722 -12.36 24.14 1.53
CA LYS A 722 -11.60 25.10 2.34
C LYS A 722 -12.56 25.97 3.18
N THR A 723 -13.64 26.45 2.58
CA THR A 723 -14.67 27.24 3.27
C THR A 723 -15.39 26.43 4.35
N LEU A 724 -15.75 25.19 4.05
CA LEU A 724 -16.36 24.28 5.04
C LEU A 724 -15.43 24.03 6.23
N SER A 725 -14.11 23.95 6.00
CA SER A 725 -13.14 23.79 7.09
C SER A 725 -12.99 25.07 7.92
N ALA A 726 -12.98 26.22 7.29
CA ALA A 726 -12.93 27.50 7.96
C ALA A 726 -14.15 27.71 8.88
N HIS A 727 -15.36 27.41 8.38
CA HIS A 727 -16.59 27.45 9.14
C HIS A 727 -16.53 26.49 10.37
N ARG A 728 -16.05 25.24 10.17
CA ARG A 728 -15.86 24.28 11.27
C ARG A 728 -14.85 24.74 12.31
N ALA A 729 -13.79 25.46 11.88
CA ALA A 729 -12.78 26.01 12.78
C ALA A 729 -13.29 27.22 13.58
N GLY A 730 -14.47 27.77 13.24
CA GLY A 730 -15.05 28.94 13.88
C GLY A 730 -14.49 30.26 13.37
N LEU A 731 -13.87 30.27 12.19
CA LEU A 731 -13.49 31.51 11.50
C LEU A 731 -14.74 32.25 11.02
N THR A 732 -14.67 33.58 10.98
CA THR A 732 -15.79 34.42 10.56
C THR A 732 -15.52 35.14 9.23
N LYS A 733 -14.25 35.24 8.82
CA LYS A 733 -13.84 35.91 7.61
C LYS A 733 -12.89 35.04 6.79
N ILE A 734 -13.10 35.00 5.49
CA ILE A 734 -12.24 34.31 4.53
C ILE A 734 -11.74 35.28 3.48
N ILE A 735 -10.42 35.33 3.30
CA ILE A 735 -9.78 36.08 2.22
C ILE A 735 -9.42 35.10 1.11
N LEU A 736 -9.86 35.35 -0.10
CA LEU A 736 -9.68 34.50 -1.26
C LEU A 736 -9.41 35.30 -2.54
N PRO A 737 -8.83 34.67 -3.58
CA PRO A 737 -8.57 35.39 -4.84
C PRO A 737 -9.84 35.86 -5.49
N ALA A 738 -9.82 37.10 -6.08
CA ALA A 738 -10.96 37.65 -6.78
C ALA A 738 -11.46 36.79 -7.95
N GLU A 739 -10.56 36.08 -8.63
CA GLU A 739 -10.91 35.17 -9.74
C GLU A 739 -11.71 33.94 -9.29
N ASN A 740 -11.77 33.64 -7.97
CA ASN A 740 -12.58 32.56 -7.39
C ASN A 740 -14.00 33.02 -6.99
N GLU A 741 -14.42 34.25 -7.33
CA GLU A 741 -15.81 34.74 -7.10
C GLU A 741 -16.85 33.75 -7.65
N LYS A 742 -16.64 33.23 -8.85
CA LYS A 742 -17.50 32.22 -9.50
C LYS A 742 -17.69 30.95 -8.69
N ASP A 743 -16.69 30.56 -7.88
CA ASP A 743 -16.72 29.34 -7.08
C ASP A 743 -17.52 29.51 -5.77
N LEU A 744 -17.91 30.75 -5.42
CA LEU A 744 -18.78 31.05 -4.28
C LEU A 744 -20.18 30.43 -4.45
N ASP A 745 -20.64 30.28 -5.70
CA ASP A 745 -21.94 29.66 -6.00
C ASP A 745 -22.04 28.20 -5.56
N ASP A 746 -20.89 27.52 -5.41
CA ASP A 746 -20.82 26.14 -4.95
C ASP A 746 -20.89 25.99 -3.43
N ILE A 747 -20.80 27.09 -2.68
CA ILE A 747 -20.82 27.08 -1.21
C ILE A 747 -22.29 27.10 -0.74
N PRO A 748 -22.68 26.19 0.18
CA PRO A 748 -24.02 26.18 0.73
C PRO A 748 -24.42 27.48 1.41
N GLU A 749 -25.65 27.95 1.21
CA GLU A 749 -26.17 29.20 1.80
C GLU A 749 -26.02 29.25 3.33
N SER A 750 -26.27 28.13 4.01
CA SER A 750 -26.10 28.02 5.47
C SER A 750 -24.67 28.31 5.97
N VAL A 751 -23.68 28.19 5.08
CA VAL A 751 -22.28 28.52 5.37
C VAL A 751 -21.98 29.96 4.98
N LYS A 752 -22.53 30.43 3.85
CA LYS A 752 -22.38 31.82 3.39
C LYS A 752 -22.93 32.84 4.40
N GLU A 753 -24.06 32.51 5.03
CA GLU A 753 -24.67 33.39 6.05
C GLU A 753 -23.77 33.60 7.29
N ASN A 754 -22.87 32.68 7.57
CA ASN A 754 -22.00 32.71 8.75
C ASN A 754 -20.56 33.18 8.46
N LEU A 755 -20.22 33.46 7.21
CA LEU A 755 -18.88 33.82 6.78
C LEU A 755 -18.89 35.08 5.93
N THR A 756 -17.93 35.99 6.17
CA THR A 756 -17.68 37.12 5.33
C THR A 756 -16.58 36.79 4.34
N PHE A 757 -16.84 36.93 3.05
CA PHE A 757 -15.86 36.69 1.99
C PHE A 757 -15.24 38.00 1.53
N VAL A 758 -13.91 38.03 1.51
CA VAL A 758 -13.12 39.17 1.00
C VAL A 758 -12.41 38.68 -0.25
N LEU A 759 -12.74 39.30 -1.37
CA LEU A 759 -12.11 39.06 -2.67
C LEU A 759 -10.87 39.94 -2.78
N ALA A 760 -9.70 39.34 -3.00
CA ALA A 760 -8.43 40.05 -3.11
C ALA A 760 -7.73 39.74 -4.44
N SER A 761 -7.30 40.77 -5.12
CA SER A 761 -6.49 40.72 -6.37
C SER A 761 -5.01 40.95 -6.09
N HIS A 762 -4.70 41.60 -4.99
CA HIS A 762 -3.35 41.98 -4.57
C HIS A 762 -3.12 41.71 -3.07
N LEU A 763 -1.88 41.46 -2.68
CA LEU A 763 -1.54 41.20 -1.28
C LEU A 763 -1.86 42.38 -0.34
N ASP A 764 -1.81 43.62 -0.85
CA ASP A 764 -2.13 44.82 -0.04
C ASP A 764 -3.57 44.76 0.50
N GLU A 765 -4.53 44.31 -0.32
CA GLU A 765 -5.93 44.08 0.07
C GLU A 765 -6.02 42.94 1.13
N VAL A 766 -5.19 41.92 0.99
CA VAL A 766 -5.12 40.85 2.00
C VAL A 766 -4.64 41.37 3.35
N LEU A 767 -3.58 42.20 3.36
CA LEU A 767 -3.02 42.78 4.59
C LEU A 767 -3.99 43.70 5.31
N GLU A 768 -4.74 44.53 4.53
CA GLU A 768 -5.75 45.44 5.07
C GLU A 768 -6.84 44.69 5.88
N HIS A 769 -7.20 43.52 5.42
CA HIS A 769 -8.27 42.73 6.04
C HIS A 769 -7.76 41.70 7.05
N ALA A 770 -6.46 41.31 7.00
CA ALA A 770 -5.88 40.31 7.85
C ALA A 770 -5.17 40.88 9.08
N LEU A 771 -4.53 42.06 8.97
CA LEU A 771 -3.77 42.65 10.06
C LEU A 771 -4.64 43.53 10.97
N VAL A 772 -4.42 43.43 12.28
CA VAL A 772 -5.20 44.17 13.28
C VAL A 772 -4.59 45.56 13.48
N GLY A 773 -5.39 46.64 13.22
CA GLY A 773 -4.99 48.02 13.51
C GLY A 773 -4.28 48.74 12.38
N VAL A 774 -4.20 48.19 11.18
CA VAL A 774 -3.88 48.93 9.97
C VAL A 774 -5.10 49.82 9.63
N LYS A 775 -5.04 51.10 10.05
CA LYS A 775 -6.06 52.07 9.63
C LYS A 775 -5.85 52.44 8.16
N GLN A 776 -6.95 52.56 7.42
CA GLN A 776 -7.04 53.09 6.08
C GLN A 776 -6.29 54.41 5.90
#